data_461db4f4a435220383c73eb6e90fe64d
#
_entry.id   461db4f4a435220383c73eb6e90fe64d
#
_cell.length_a   1.000
_cell.length_b   1.000
_cell.length_c   1.000
_cell.angle_alpha   90.00
_cell.angle_beta   90.00
_cell.angle_gamma   90.00
#
_symmetry.space_group_name_H-M   'P 1'
#
loop_
_entity.id
_entity.type
_entity.pdbx_description
1 polymer ?
#
loop_
_entity_poly.entity_id
_entity_poly.type
_entity_poly.pdbx_seq_one_letter_code
_entity_poly.pdbx_strand_id
1 'polypeptide(L)'
;MSKFNLHPLSFALLGAMTTTAFANTTTASENTNTHQLATIVVSAAGFEQDIKNAPASITVITAQDLKDKRINSIADALVDVEGVDISPTAGKTGGLNIRIRGMDSEYTLVLVDGRRQNSSGDITPNGFAESNNSFIPPISAIERIEIIRGPASTLYGSDAMGGVVNIITKKVTNEWTGSVTLEGTILPNSSDFGNQRSVDAFITGPLIKNLLGLQLRGRKAERNQSNVVRKDDESSDETLNMGNNPTKSDIETIGARLTLTPTDDHDLSIEYEQTHQWYDNSKGQLGTLGANGGYAEAQKYNRDKYILAHTWRSEFGNLESSISNIQTETIGRLIPSRAQNGSQSITPRLLESEDTTFDSKFTTQYFSNHNITLGGQWWEANIKDGLRANKEISFKQLGLFAEDTWSITDSLALTLGLRYDDHDTFGDFWTPRAYLVWNANDNWTFKGGYNEGYKAPRLERLTNGIYNVGGQGRIPLFGNPDLKPEKSNNFEIGTYFSNGSNFDANMTAFYSQVKDKIVTGAIERTCDAASSDAFGGKIACENFMASVGTPWLMENGDTGTRSWNVTRPTNAEKAEIYGVETGFNWEFVPDWKFGINYTWTNTEIKDKSIGNPPLNDTPEHIANASLKWQADDNIQLWARGEYRSERARYLKTYQNMSTAEKNAYDALGDYKEYALLHVGSNFNITPNWNLGVALYNVFDKNFNDYERVGTSYYNRYSNTQEGRRVQLSTTFSF
;
A
#
# COMPACT_ATOMS: atom_id res chain seq x y z
N MET A 1 -2.98 20.00 -32.50
CA MET A 1 -3.68 18.79 -33.00
C MET A 1 -2.63 17.72 -33.31
N SER A 2 -2.20 16.95 -32.32
CA SER A 2 -1.30 15.82 -32.55
C SER A 2 -2.17 14.62 -32.96
N LYS A 3 -1.86 14.06 -34.12
CA LYS A 3 -2.57 12.92 -34.70
C LYS A 3 -2.39 11.70 -33.81
N PHE A 4 -3.50 11.11 -33.36
CA PHE A 4 -3.55 9.80 -32.77
C PHE A 4 -3.15 8.76 -33.84
N ASN A 5 -1.94 8.22 -33.74
CA ASN A 5 -1.56 7.04 -34.50
C ASN A 5 -1.94 5.80 -33.66
N LEU A 6 -3.09 5.25 -33.93
CA LEU A 6 -3.47 3.91 -33.51
C LEU A 6 -2.73 2.90 -34.39
N HIS A 7 -1.94 2.04 -33.78
CA HIS A 7 -1.23 0.97 -34.47
C HIS A 7 -2.27 -0.03 -35.05
N PRO A 8 -2.10 -0.53 -36.28
CA PRO A 8 -3.12 -1.38 -36.95
C PRO A 8 -3.40 -2.73 -36.28
N LEU A 9 -2.63 -3.14 -35.27
CA LEU A 9 -2.90 -4.35 -34.47
C LEU A 9 -4.11 -4.21 -33.52
N SER A 10 -4.53 -3.00 -33.18
CA SER A 10 -5.67 -2.77 -32.28
C SER A 10 -7.03 -2.99 -32.96
N PHE A 11 -7.09 -2.98 -34.28
CA PHE A 11 -8.33 -3.20 -35.03
C PHE A 11 -8.56 -4.65 -35.45
N ALA A 12 -7.52 -5.50 -35.45
CA ALA A 12 -7.65 -6.89 -35.88
C ALA A 12 -8.31 -7.79 -34.79
N LEU A 13 -8.31 -7.38 -33.52
CA LEU A 13 -8.99 -8.14 -32.46
C LEU A 13 -10.51 -7.84 -32.35
N LEU A 14 -10.97 -6.71 -32.88
CA LEU A 14 -12.42 -6.38 -32.87
C LEU A 14 -13.22 -7.07 -33.99
N GLY A 15 -12.57 -7.59 -35.01
CA GLY A 15 -13.22 -8.19 -36.19
C GLY A 15 -13.53 -9.68 -36.08
N ALA A 16 -13.03 -10.39 -35.07
CA ALA A 16 -13.12 -11.84 -34.97
C ALA A 16 -14.22 -12.39 -34.04
N MET A 17 -15.01 -11.53 -33.38
CA MET A 17 -16.01 -11.95 -32.39
C MET A 17 -17.47 -11.73 -32.77
N THR A 18 -17.80 -11.51 -34.03
CA THR A 18 -19.19 -11.32 -34.45
C THR A 18 -19.74 -12.50 -35.25
N THR A 19 -19.84 -13.66 -34.67
CA THR A 19 -20.81 -14.69 -35.07
C THR A 19 -21.00 -15.70 -33.94
N THR A 20 -22.08 -15.56 -33.13
CA THR A 20 -22.90 -16.71 -32.69
C THR A 20 -24.13 -16.25 -31.90
N ALA A 21 -25.27 -16.64 -32.44
CA ALA A 21 -26.52 -17.09 -31.77
C ALA A 21 -27.31 -16.14 -30.89
N PHE A 22 -28.34 -15.54 -31.47
CA PHE A 22 -29.54 -15.14 -30.74
C PHE A 22 -30.34 -16.40 -30.34
N ALA A 23 -30.45 -16.67 -29.05
CA ALA A 23 -31.45 -17.56 -28.49
C ALA A 23 -32.37 -16.70 -27.59
N ASN A 24 -33.63 -16.53 -28.03
CA ASN A 24 -34.68 -15.91 -27.21
C ASN A 24 -35.02 -16.86 -26.05
N THR A 25 -34.76 -16.45 -24.83
CA THR A 25 -35.38 -17.02 -23.64
C THR A 25 -36.22 -15.95 -22.97
N THR A 26 -37.53 -16.13 -23.01
CA THR A 26 -38.53 -15.44 -22.20
C THR A 26 -38.27 -15.82 -20.74
N THR A 27 -37.78 -14.89 -19.94
CA THR A 27 -37.67 -15.03 -18.49
C THR A 27 -38.93 -14.48 -17.83
N ALA A 28 -39.59 -15.34 -17.05
CA ALA A 28 -40.60 -14.96 -16.09
C ALA A 28 -39.92 -14.11 -14.98
N SER A 29 -40.55 -12.98 -14.66
CA SER A 29 -40.16 -12.12 -13.52
C SER A 29 -40.43 -12.87 -12.22
N GLU A 30 -39.42 -13.44 -11.62
CA GLU A 30 -39.45 -13.83 -10.22
C GLU A 30 -39.11 -12.61 -9.37
N ASN A 31 -40.06 -12.22 -8.51
CA ASN A 31 -39.82 -11.31 -7.40
C ASN A 31 -38.81 -11.94 -6.45
N THR A 32 -37.55 -11.73 -6.68
CA THR A 32 -36.52 -12.08 -5.73
C THR A 32 -36.41 -10.99 -4.67
N ASN A 33 -36.95 -11.28 -3.46
CA ASN A 33 -36.47 -10.65 -2.26
C ASN A 33 -34.97 -10.89 -2.21
N THR A 34 -34.17 -9.89 -2.59
CA THR A 34 -32.72 -9.93 -2.45
C THR A 34 -32.40 -9.85 -0.96
N HIS A 35 -32.39 -11.01 -0.28
CA HIS A 35 -31.66 -11.11 0.97
C HIS A 35 -30.21 -10.73 0.65
N GLN A 36 -29.75 -9.62 1.22
CA GLN A 36 -28.35 -9.23 1.12
C GLN A 36 -27.53 -10.39 1.73
N LEU A 37 -26.80 -11.11 0.88
CA LEU A 37 -25.94 -12.20 1.32
C LEU A 37 -24.95 -11.64 2.35
N ALA A 38 -24.78 -12.33 3.47
CA ALA A 38 -23.84 -11.96 4.51
C ALA A 38 -22.44 -11.73 3.90
N THR A 39 -21.81 -10.61 4.22
CA THR A 39 -20.44 -10.33 3.74
C THR A 39 -19.48 -11.23 4.50
N ILE A 40 -18.89 -12.19 3.79
CA ILE A 40 -17.98 -13.19 4.36
C ILE A 40 -16.54 -12.65 4.33
N VAL A 41 -15.83 -12.83 5.44
CA VAL A 41 -14.43 -12.46 5.62
C VAL A 41 -13.62 -13.66 6.15
N VAL A 42 -12.34 -13.71 5.79
CA VAL A 42 -11.39 -14.74 6.23
C VAL A 42 -10.25 -14.16 7.06
N SER A 43 -9.80 -12.95 6.73
CA SER A 43 -8.55 -12.39 7.26
C SER A 43 -8.56 -12.14 8.78
N ALA A 44 -9.74 -11.96 9.39
CA ALA A 44 -9.85 -11.57 10.79
C ALA A 44 -9.61 -12.72 11.79
N ALA A 45 -9.87 -13.97 11.39
CA ALA A 45 -9.72 -15.15 12.27
C ALA A 45 -9.15 -16.38 11.55
N GLY A 46 -8.78 -16.23 10.28
CA GLY A 46 -8.23 -17.33 9.49
C GLY A 46 -9.24 -18.33 8.93
N PHE A 47 -10.55 -18.16 9.18
CA PHE A 47 -11.65 -18.95 8.62
C PHE A 47 -12.79 -18.05 8.15
N GLU A 48 -13.64 -18.58 7.27
CA GLU A 48 -14.79 -17.86 6.69
C GLU A 48 -15.86 -17.57 7.76
N GLN A 49 -16.24 -16.30 7.90
CA GLN A 49 -17.28 -15.88 8.82
C GLN A 49 -17.96 -14.58 8.35
N ASP A 50 -19.15 -14.30 8.88
CA ASP A 50 -19.84 -13.03 8.66
C ASP A 50 -19.03 -11.88 9.26
N ILE A 51 -18.91 -10.76 8.53
CA ILE A 51 -18.18 -9.56 8.94
C ILE A 51 -18.63 -9.03 10.31
N LYS A 52 -19.94 -9.15 10.64
CA LYS A 52 -20.47 -8.74 11.97
C LYS A 52 -19.89 -9.56 13.11
N ASN A 53 -19.52 -10.83 12.86
CA ASN A 53 -18.96 -11.74 13.85
C ASN A 53 -17.43 -11.73 13.90
N ALA A 54 -16.79 -11.06 12.93
CA ALA A 54 -15.34 -10.99 12.84
C ALA A 54 -14.74 -10.30 14.06
N PRO A 55 -13.73 -10.91 14.75
CA PRO A 55 -13.12 -10.35 15.96
C PRO A 55 -12.07 -9.28 15.59
N ALA A 56 -12.44 -8.31 14.76
CA ALA A 56 -11.62 -7.18 14.34
C ALA A 56 -12.50 -6.06 13.77
N SER A 57 -11.94 -4.86 13.68
CA SER A 57 -12.44 -3.79 12.82
C SER A 57 -12.04 -4.09 11.37
N ILE A 58 -12.97 -4.60 10.58
CA ILE A 58 -12.72 -5.04 9.20
C ILE A 58 -13.70 -4.41 8.23
N THR A 59 -13.22 -4.09 7.03
CA THR A 59 -14.02 -3.61 5.89
C THR A 59 -13.74 -4.48 4.67
N VAL A 60 -14.75 -4.75 3.86
CA VAL A 60 -14.66 -5.52 2.62
C VAL A 60 -15.02 -4.64 1.44
N ILE A 61 -14.18 -4.68 0.41
CA ILE A 61 -14.46 -4.09 -0.90
C ILE A 61 -14.69 -5.25 -1.85
N THR A 62 -15.89 -5.36 -2.38
CA THR A 62 -16.28 -6.45 -3.28
C THR A 62 -15.81 -6.22 -4.72
N ALA A 63 -15.82 -7.27 -5.55
CA ALA A 63 -15.57 -7.13 -6.99
C ALA A 63 -16.52 -6.13 -7.68
N GLN A 64 -17.75 -6.02 -7.17
CA GLN A 64 -18.71 -5.04 -7.69
C GLN A 64 -18.31 -3.60 -7.31
N ASP A 65 -17.89 -3.37 -6.06
CA ASP A 65 -17.39 -2.06 -5.64
C ASP A 65 -16.16 -1.64 -6.45
N LEU A 66 -15.26 -2.58 -6.76
CA LEU A 66 -14.08 -2.33 -7.61
C LEU A 66 -14.48 -1.92 -9.04
N LYS A 67 -15.52 -2.55 -9.59
CA LYS A 67 -16.08 -2.18 -10.91
C LYS A 67 -16.77 -0.81 -10.88
N ASP A 68 -17.51 -0.52 -9.80
CA ASP A 68 -18.27 0.73 -9.67
C ASP A 68 -17.36 1.95 -9.48
N LYS A 69 -16.27 1.80 -8.73
CA LYS A 69 -15.38 2.91 -8.36
C LYS A 69 -14.44 3.37 -9.46
N ARG A 70 -14.19 2.54 -10.47
CA ARG A 70 -13.22 2.84 -11.53
C ARG A 70 -11.84 3.22 -10.97
N ILE A 71 -11.13 2.23 -10.52
CA ILE A 71 -9.85 2.38 -9.80
C ILE A 71 -8.66 2.09 -10.72
N ASN A 72 -7.59 2.85 -10.55
CA ASN A 72 -6.31 2.64 -11.25
C ASN A 72 -5.32 1.80 -10.41
N SER A 73 -5.48 1.81 -9.10
CA SER A 73 -4.61 1.11 -8.14
C SER A 73 -5.41 0.58 -6.96
N ILE A 74 -4.83 -0.32 -6.19
CA ILE A 74 -5.43 -0.77 -4.93
C ILE A 74 -5.63 0.39 -3.95
N ALA A 75 -4.71 1.34 -3.91
CA ALA A 75 -4.86 2.51 -3.05
C ALA A 75 -6.13 3.32 -3.39
N ASP A 76 -6.45 3.49 -4.69
CA ASP A 76 -7.70 4.16 -5.11
C ASP A 76 -8.94 3.42 -4.60
N ALA A 77 -8.88 2.08 -4.54
CA ALA A 77 -9.99 1.27 -4.02
C ALA A 77 -10.28 1.54 -2.54
N LEU A 78 -9.24 1.91 -1.78
CA LEU A 78 -9.30 2.08 -0.32
C LEU A 78 -9.67 3.49 0.13
N VAL A 79 -9.81 4.46 -0.76
CA VAL A 79 -10.07 5.88 -0.44
C VAL A 79 -11.30 6.07 0.45
N ASP A 80 -12.34 5.27 0.25
CA ASP A 80 -13.61 5.37 0.99
C ASP A 80 -13.68 4.44 2.21
N VAL A 81 -12.55 3.90 2.67
CA VAL A 81 -12.52 3.04 3.85
C VAL A 81 -12.24 3.89 5.08
N GLU A 82 -13.09 3.75 6.10
CA GLU A 82 -12.87 4.42 7.39
C GLU A 82 -11.55 3.98 8.01
N GLY A 83 -10.84 4.90 8.66
CA GLY A 83 -9.52 4.66 9.27
C GLY A 83 -8.37 4.54 8.27
N VAL A 84 -8.64 4.64 6.96
CA VAL A 84 -7.62 4.59 5.90
C VAL A 84 -7.43 5.96 5.29
N ASP A 85 -6.20 6.44 5.26
CA ASP A 85 -5.79 7.64 4.54
C ASP A 85 -4.96 7.27 3.32
N ILE A 86 -5.46 7.65 2.16
CA ILE A 86 -4.75 7.51 0.90
C ILE A 86 -4.21 8.88 0.53
N SER A 87 -2.90 9.01 0.62
CA SER A 87 -2.23 10.26 0.28
C SER A 87 -1.31 10.06 -0.92
N PRO A 88 -1.28 11.02 -1.85
CA PRO A 88 -0.24 11.04 -2.87
C PRO A 88 1.09 11.22 -2.16
N THR A 89 2.06 10.44 -2.59
CA THR A 89 3.43 10.62 -2.12
C THR A 89 4.04 11.85 -2.79
N ALA A 90 5.11 12.36 -2.18
CA ALA A 90 6.05 13.23 -2.92
C ALA A 90 6.70 12.48 -4.10
N GLY A 91 6.02 11.44 -4.60
CA GLY A 91 6.55 10.40 -5.44
C GLY A 91 6.82 10.84 -6.86
N LYS A 92 7.96 10.43 -7.33
CA LYS A 92 8.45 10.63 -8.71
C LYS A 92 7.75 9.68 -9.67
N THR A 93 7.09 8.65 -9.16
CA THR A 93 6.38 7.60 -9.91
C THR A 93 4.88 7.88 -10.01
N GLY A 94 4.36 8.79 -9.18
CA GLY A 94 2.93 9.12 -9.12
C GLY A 94 2.09 8.07 -8.38
N GLY A 95 2.72 7.26 -7.53
CA GLY A 95 2.04 6.28 -6.69
C GLY A 95 1.36 6.90 -5.47
N LEU A 96 0.58 6.07 -4.78
CA LEU A 96 -0.20 6.43 -3.59
C LEU A 96 0.26 5.62 -2.39
N ASN A 97 0.29 6.23 -1.21
CA ASN A 97 0.55 5.57 0.06
C ASN A 97 -0.75 5.16 0.74
N ILE A 98 -0.73 4.00 1.40
CA ILE A 98 -1.83 3.47 2.20
C ILE A 98 -1.43 3.62 3.67
N ARG A 99 -2.08 4.50 4.40
CA ARG A 99 -1.90 4.68 5.85
C ARG A 99 -3.14 4.21 6.58
N ILE A 100 -2.97 3.44 7.65
CA ILE A 100 -4.08 2.96 8.46
C ILE A 100 -3.97 3.56 9.85
N ARG A 101 -5.02 4.24 10.34
CA ARG A 101 -5.08 4.90 11.66
C ARG A 101 -3.88 5.82 11.91
N GLY A 102 -3.46 6.59 10.88
CA GLY A 102 -2.33 7.52 10.98
C GLY A 102 -0.94 6.89 10.99
N MET A 103 -0.83 5.56 10.94
CA MET A 103 0.46 4.87 10.79
C MET A 103 0.90 4.88 9.33
N ASP A 104 2.20 5.08 9.10
CA ASP A 104 2.78 5.10 7.75
C ASP A 104 2.62 3.76 7.03
N SER A 105 2.72 3.78 5.71
CA SER A 105 2.52 2.60 4.85
C SER A 105 3.44 1.41 5.18
N GLU A 106 4.59 1.66 5.80
CA GLU A 106 5.50 0.59 6.23
C GLU A 106 4.96 -0.24 7.41
N TYR A 107 3.88 0.18 8.06
CA TYR A 107 3.15 -0.56 9.11
C TYR A 107 1.91 -1.26 8.58
N THR A 108 1.65 -1.19 7.27
CA THR A 108 0.55 -1.87 6.59
C THR A 108 1.08 -3.11 5.88
N LEU A 109 0.61 -4.27 6.30
CA LEU A 109 0.93 -5.53 5.64
C LEU A 109 -0.01 -5.75 4.45
N VAL A 110 0.55 -5.93 3.26
CA VAL A 110 -0.20 -6.29 2.05
C VAL A 110 -0.07 -7.79 1.81
N LEU A 111 -1.20 -8.45 1.63
CA LEU A 111 -1.31 -9.88 1.35
C LEU A 111 -2.03 -10.12 0.02
N VAL A 112 -1.71 -11.21 -0.65
CA VAL A 112 -2.49 -11.79 -1.76
C VAL A 112 -2.80 -13.24 -1.40
N ASP A 113 -4.09 -13.56 -1.30
CA ASP A 113 -4.56 -14.87 -0.83
C ASP A 113 -3.90 -15.29 0.50
N GLY A 114 -3.77 -14.34 1.45
CA GLY A 114 -3.16 -14.55 2.76
C GLY A 114 -1.62 -14.57 2.77
N ARG A 115 -0.93 -14.42 1.63
CA ARG A 115 0.52 -14.48 1.50
C ARG A 115 1.15 -13.11 1.41
N ARG A 116 2.20 -12.86 2.20
CA ARG A 116 2.94 -11.58 2.29
C ARG A 116 3.44 -11.13 0.92
N GLN A 117 3.27 -9.83 0.62
CA GLN A 117 3.80 -9.18 -0.58
C GLN A 117 4.91 -8.15 -0.27
N ASN A 118 5.03 -7.74 0.98
CA ASN A 118 6.06 -6.78 1.39
C ASN A 118 7.44 -7.43 1.31
N SER A 119 8.41 -6.77 0.67
CA SER A 119 9.81 -7.19 0.68
C SER A 119 10.46 -6.90 2.03
N SER A 120 11.34 -7.79 2.48
CA SER A 120 12.11 -7.62 3.72
C SER A 120 13.12 -6.47 3.66
N GLY A 121 13.71 -6.22 2.46
CA GLY A 121 14.67 -5.14 2.23
C GLY A 121 14.05 -3.87 1.66
N ASP A 122 14.74 -2.73 1.83
CA ASP A 122 14.39 -1.48 1.17
C ASP A 122 14.86 -1.49 -0.30
N ILE A 123 14.08 -2.20 -1.14
CA ILE A 123 14.36 -2.32 -2.57
C ILE A 123 13.96 -1.08 -3.38
N THR A 124 13.18 -0.16 -2.78
CA THR A 124 12.71 1.08 -3.42
C THR A 124 13.14 2.32 -2.64
N PRO A 125 14.45 2.48 -2.35
CA PRO A 125 14.93 3.53 -1.45
C PRO A 125 14.77 4.94 -2.05
N ASN A 126 14.82 5.97 -1.17
CA ASN A 126 14.87 7.38 -1.53
C ASN A 126 13.62 7.92 -2.25
N GLY A 127 12.45 7.61 -1.72
CA GLY A 127 11.18 8.17 -2.18
C GLY A 127 10.57 7.45 -3.38
N PHE A 128 10.73 6.12 -3.44
CA PHE A 128 10.10 5.25 -4.43
C PHE A 128 9.26 4.15 -3.79
N ALA A 129 8.99 4.24 -2.48
CA ALA A 129 8.28 3.21 -1.72
C ALA A 129 6.89 2.87 -2.30
N GLU A 130 6.24 3.84 -2.91
CA GLU A 130 4.95 3.68 -3.59
C GLU A 130 4.98 2.69 -4.76
N SER A 131 6.16 2.45 -5.37
CA SER A 131 6.31 1.44 -6.42
C SER A 131 5.97 0.02 -5.93
N ASN A 132 6.07 -0.23 -4.62
CA ASN A 132 5.67 -1.50 -4.02
C ASN A 132 4.17 -1.77 -4.17
N ASN A 133 3.34 -0.73 -4.19
CA ASN A 133 1.88 -0.84 -4.34
C ASN A 133 1.43 -1.22 -5.77
N SER A 134 2.38 -1.30 -6.71
CA SER A 134 2.14 -1.78 -8.07
C SER A 134 2.44 -3.28 -8.26
N PHE A 135 2.99 -3.95 -7.24
CA PHE A 135 3.22 -5.40 -7.25
C PHE A 135 2.00 -6.18 -6.76
N ILE A 136 0.89 -6.02 -7.47
CA ILE A 136 -0.40 -6.62 -7.13
C ILE A 136 -1.01 -7.32 -8.34
N PRO A 137 -1.91 -8.30 -8.14
CA PRO A 137 -2.65 -8.91 -9.25
C PRO A 137 -3.44 -7.86 -10.04
N PRO A 138 -3.67 -8.08 -11.34
CA PRO A 138 -4.62 -7.27 -12.12
C PRO A 138 -5.99 -7.20 -11.44
N ILE A 139 -6.63 -6.02 -11.49
CA ILE A 139 -7.90 -5.76 -10.79
C ILE A 139 -8.99 -6.75 -11.23
N SER A 140 -8.99 -7.13 -12.51
CA SER A 140 -9.91 -8.12 -13.07
C SER A 140 -9.81 -9.52 -12.43
N ALA A 141 -8.66 -9.85 -11.83
CA ALA A 141 -8.44 -11.11 -11.12
C ALA A 141 -8.86 -11.07 -9.64
N ILE A 142 -9.24 -9.90 -9.10
CA ILE A 142 -9.60 -9.73 -7.69
C ILE A 142 -11.07 -10.10 -7.49
N GLU A 143 -11.34 -10.90 -6.45
CA GLU A 143 -12.67 -11.23 -5.95
C GLU A 143 -13.14 -10.20 -4.92
N ARG A 144 -12.29 -9.88 -3.96
CA ARG A 144 -12.53 -8.87 -2.92
C ARG A 144 -11.24 -8.44 -2.25
N ILE A 145 -11.30 -7.32 -1.53
CA ILE A 145 -10.21 -6.85 -0.68
C ILE A 145 -10.74 -6.76 0.74
N GLU A 146 -10.04 -7.37 1.69
CA GLU A 146 -10.35 -7.33 3.11
C GLU A 146 -9.33 -6.43 3.82
N ILE A 147 -9.81 -5.43 4.55
CA ILE A 147 -8.98 -4.45 5.25
C ILE A 147 -9.20 -4.59 6.75
N ILE A 148 -8.19 -5.08 7.48
CA ILE A 148 -8.17 -5.10 8.95
C ILE A 148 -7.48 -3.84 9.43
N ARG A 149 -8.12 -3.12 10.35
CA ARG A 149 -7.56 -1.92 10.99
C ARG A 149 -7.09 -2.25 12.40
N GLY A 150 -5.88 -1.77 12.73
CA GLY A 150 -5.18 -2.11 13.97
C GLY A 150 -4.33 -3.37 13.85
N PRO A 151 -3.55 -3.68 14.90
CA PRO A 151 -2.57 -4.77 14.86
C PRO A 151 -3.21 -6.13 14.59
N ALA A 152 -2.60 -6.87 13.69
CA ALA A 152 -2.98 -8.25 13.33
C ALA A 152 -1.78 -9.22 13.39
N SER A 153 -0.75 -8.87 14.17
CA SER A 153 0.50 -9.63 14.25
C SER A 153 0.31 -11.03 14.83
N THR A 154 -0.74 -11.30 15.59
CA THR A 154 -1.05 -12.64 16.11
C THR A 154 -1.24 -13.66 14.99
N LEU A 155 -1.88 -13.29 13.90
CA LEU A 155 -2.05 -14.18 12.72
C LEU A 155 -0.94 -14.03 11.69
N TYR A 156 -0.42 -12.79 11.49
CA TYR A 156 0.41 -12.45 10.32
C TYR A 156 1.86 -12.06 10.64
N GLY A 157 2.22 -11.95 11.92
CA GLY A 157 3.58 -11.63 12.36
C GLY A 157 3.96 -10.16 12.17
N SER A 158 5.24 -9.90 11.89
CA SER A 158 5.81 -8.56 11.71
C SER A 158 5.11 -7.75 10.61
N ASP A 159 5.18 -6.41 10.70
CA ASP A 159 4.67 -5.40 9.77
C ASP A 159 3.15 -5.17 9.79
N ALA A 160 2.37 -5.99 10.52
CA ALA A 160 0.92 -5.83 10.67
C ALA A 160 0.55 -4.99 11.91
N MET A 161 1.26 -3.88 12.17
CA MET A 161 1.00 -3.00 13.32
C MET A 161 -0.10 -1.98 13.07
N GLY A 162 -0.17 -1.41 11.89
CA GLY A 162 -1.22 -0.46 11.48
C GLY A 162 -2.46 -1.18 10.98
N GLY A 163 -2.26 -2.29 10.27
CA GLY A 163 -3.32 -3.10 9.71
C GLY A 163 -2.87 -4.02 8.61
N VAL A 164 -3.84 -4.69 8.00
CA VAL A 164 -3.63 -5.64 6.90
C VAL A 164 -4.57 -5.31 5.74
N VAL A 165 -4.05 -5.32 4.53
CA VAL A 165 -4.82 -5.29 3.28
C VAL A 165 -4.64 -6.64 2.60
N ASN A 166 -5.64 -7.48 2.63
CA ASN A 166 -5.61 -8.82 2.01
C ASN A 166 -6.44 -8.84 0.73
N ILE A 167 -5.77 -9.05 -0.39
CA ILE A 167 -6.37 -9.15 -1.72
C ILE A 167 -6.70 -10.62 -1.97
N ILE A 168 -7.97 -10.93 -2.05
CA ILE A 168 -8.45 -12.28 -2.37
C ILE A 168 -8.68 -12.37 -3.87
N THR A 169 -8.02 -13.34 -4.51
CA THR A 169 -8.15 -13.57 -5.96
C THR A 169 -9.30 -14.53 -6.27
N LYS A 170 -9.87 -14.37 -7.46
CA LYS A 170 -10.91 -15.28 -7.97
C LYS A 170 -10.39 -16.72 -8.05
N LYS A 171 -11.26 -17.67 -7.72
CA LYS A 171 -10.97 -19.11 -7.84
C LYS A 171 -11.19 -19.60 -9.27
N VAL A 172 -10.68 -20.79 -9.57
CA VAL A 172 -10.96 -21.48 -10.83
C VAL A 172 -12.45 -21.84 -10.91
N THR A 173 -13.04 -21.60 -12.07
CA THR A 173 -14.46 -21.88 -12.37
C THR A 173 -14.63 -23.18 -13.14
N ASN A 174 -15.81 -23.79 -13.05
CA ASN A 174 -16.14 -25.03 -13.79
C ASN A 174 -16.44 -24.80 -15.27
N GLU A 175 -16.54 -23.55 -15.68
CA GLU A 175 -16.72 -23.10 -17.06
C GLU A 175 -15.73 -21.99 -17.38
N TRP A 176 -15.37 -21.85 -18.63
CA TRP A 176 -14.50 -20.75 -19.05
C TRP A 176 -15.21 -19.43 -18.88
N THR A 177 -14.59 -18.55 -18.13
CA THR A 177 -15.02 -17.16 -17.93
C THR A 177 -13.83 -16.25 -17.94
N GLY A 178 -14.08 -15.00 -18.27
CA GLY A 178 -12.99 -14.02 -18.30
C GLY A 178 -13.47 -12.61 -18.51
N SER A 179 -12.54 -11.68 -18.49
CA SER A 179 -12.81 -10.28 -18.78
C SER A 179 -11.56 -9.60 -19.36
N VAL A 180 -11.82 -8.62 -20.22
CA VAL A 180 -10.82 -7.67 -20.70
C VAL A 180 -11.34 -6.28 -20.42
N THR A 181 -10.52 -5.47 -19.70
CA THR A 181 -10.83 -4.07 -19.39
C THR A 181 -9.80 -3.16 -20.04
N LEU A 182 -10.28 -2.14 -20.73
CA LEU A 182 -9.47 -1.05 -21.27
C LEU A 182 -9.80 0.21 -20.49
N GLU A 183 -8.78 0.93 -20.02
CA GLU A 183 -8.96 2.18 -19.30
C GLU A 183 -8.09 3.29 -19.86
N GLY A 184 -8.59 4.51 -19.77
CA GLY A 184 -7.85 5.72 -20.11
C GLY A 184 -8.20 6.86 -19.18
N THR A 185 -7.18 7.52 -18.63
CA THR A 185 -7.32 8.78 -17.89
C THR A 185 -6.79 9.91 -18.74
N ILE A 186 -7.67 10.85 -19.05
CA ILE A 186 -7.39 12.01 -19.87
C ILE A 186 -7.43 13.25 -18.99
N LEU A 187 -6.34 14.00 -19.01
CA LEU A 187 -6.24 15.27 -18.33
C LEU A 187 -6.44 16.42 -19.35
N PRO A 188 -7.02 17.54 -18.96
CA PRO A 188 -7.11 18.71 -19.83
C PRO A 188 -5.73 19.14 -20.35
N ASN A 189 -5.67 19.76 -21.50
CA ASN A 189 -4.42 20.30 -22.08
C ASN A 189 -3.74 21.36 -21.19
N SER A 190 -4.47 21.95 -20.25
CA SER A 190 -3.94 22.87 -19.24
C SER A 190 -3.34 22.16 -18.03
N SER A 191 -3.44 20.82 -17.98
CA SER A 191 -2.85 20.03 -16.90
C SER A 191 -1.38 19.77 -17.19
N ASP A 192 -0.58 19.93 -16.15
CA ASP A 192 0.85 19.62 -16.18
C ASP A 192 1.10 18.09 -16.02
N PHE A 193 0.06 17.29 -15.77
CA PHE A 193 0.16 15.85 -15.55
C PHE A 193 -0.06 15.04 -16.83
N GLY A 194 0.66 13.92 -16.94
CA GLY A 194 0.58 13.02 -18.10
C GLY A 194 -0.66 12.11 -18.07
N ASN A 195 -1.27 11.91 -19.23
CA ASN A 195 -2.35 10.95 -19.43
C ASN A 195 -1.91 9.52 -19.10
N GLN A 196 -2.89 8.68 -18.72
CA GLN A 196 -2.65 7.27 -18.37
C GLN A 196 -3.54 6.38 -19.22
N ARG A 197 -3.10 5.16 -19.45
CA ARG A 197 -3.89 4.10 -20.08
C ARG A 197 -3.50 2.75 -19.53
N SER A 198 -4.46 1.83 -19.46
CA SER A 198 -4.19 0.44 -19.08
C SER A 198 -5.06 -0.55 -19.82
N VAL A 199 -4.57 -1.78 -19.85
CA VAL A 199 -5.28 -2.97 -20.32
C VAL A 199 -5.14 -4.02 -19.24
N ASP A 200 -6.25 -4.56 -18.76
CA ASP A 200 -6.32 -5.68 -17.84
C ASP A 200 -7.02 -6.86 -18.50
N ALA A 201 -6.49 -8.05 -18.33
CA ALA A 201 -7.10 -9.27 -18.84
C ALA A 201 -7.06 -10.38 -17.78
N PHE A 202 -8.14 -11.10 -17.67
CA PHE A 202 -8.27 -12.27 -16.79
C PHE A 202 -9.10 -13.33 -17.49
N ILE A 203 -8.63 -14.58 -17.45
CA ILE A 203 -9.38 -15.75 -17.93
C ILE A 203 -9.15 -16.91 -16.97
N THR A 204 -10.21 -17.65 -16.67
CA THR A 204 -10.17 -18.84 -15.83
C THR A 204 -11.13 -19.89 -16.35
N GLY A 205 -10.80 -21.16 -16.14
CA GLY A 205 -11.68 -22.28 -16.54
C GLY A 205 -10.98 -23.63 -16.46
N PRO A 206 -11.72 -24.70 -16.75
CA PRO A 206 -11.20 -26.06 -16.67
C PRO A 206 -10.39 -26.43 -17.93
N LEU A 207 -9.15 -26.90 -17.76
CA LEU A 207 -8.44 -27.67 -18.78
C LEU A 207 -8.98 -29.11 -18.83
N ILE A 208 -9.25 -29.68 -17.65
CA ILE A 208 -9.94 -30.95 -17.48
C ILE A 208 -11.01 -30.70 -16.42
N LYS A 209 -12.28 -30.88 -16.79
CA LYS A 209 -13.42 -30.59 -15.92
C LYS A 209 -13.31 -31.34 -14.60
N ASN A 210 -13.50 -30.65 -13.49
CA ASN A 210 -13.42 -31.14 -12.10
C ASN A 210 -12.05 -31.70 -11.69
N LEU A 211 -10.99 -31.53 -12.49
CA LEU A 211 -9.67 -32.06 -12.17
C LEU A 211 -8.57 -31.01 -12.30
N LEU A 212 -8.50 -30.32 -13.43
CA LEU A 212 -7.39 -29.39 -13.72
C LEU A 212 -7.92 -28.08 -14.25
N GLY A 213 -7.70 -27.03 -13.51
CA GLY A 213 -8.07 -25.66 -13.87
C GLY A 213 -6.89 -24.78 -14.20
N LEU A 214 -7.12 -23.79 -15.03
CA LEU A 214 -6.15 -22.77 -15.43
C LEU A 214 -6.70 -21.38 -15.16
N GLN A 215 -5.84 -20.51 -14.64
CA GLN A 215 -6.06 -19.06 -14.59
C GLN A 215 -4.90 -18.37 -15.29
N LEU A 216 -5.22 -17.40 -16.15
CA LEU A 216 -4.26 -16.47 -16.74
C LEU A 216 -4.69 -15.05 -16.42
N ARG A 217 -3.73 -14.20 -16.11
CA ARG A 217 -3.95 -12.79 -15.83
C ARG A 217 -2.84 -11.93 -16.38
N GLY A 218 -3.19 -10.74 -16.81
CA GLY A 218 -2.23 -9.79 -17.33
C GLY A 218 -2.71 -8.36 -17.17
N ARG A 219 -1.77 -7.45 -16.96
CA ARG A 219 -1.99 -6.00 -16.95
C ARG A 219 -0.84 -5.31 -17.64
N LYS A 220 -1.16 -4.29 -18.42
CA LYS A 220 -0.21 -3.29 -18.89
C LYS A 220 -0.76 -1.91 -18.60
N ALA A 221 0.02 -1.09 -17.88
CA ALA A 221 -0.36 0.27 -17.53
C ALA A 221 0.76 1.24 -17.94
N GLU A 222 0.41 2.30 -18.63
CA GLU A 222 1.33 3.31 -19.12
C GLU A 222 0.90 4.71 -18.64
N ARG A 223 1.86 5.53 -18.26
CA ARG A 223 1.70 6.96 -17.98
C ARG A 223 2.60 7.76 -18.90
N ASN A 224 2.07 8.85 -19.44
CA ASN A 224 2.89 9.83 -20.16
C ASN A 224 3.69 10.69 -19.17
N GLN A 225 4.77 11.31 -19.65
CA GLN A 225 5.56 12.27 -18.88
C GLN A 225 4.67 13.42 -18.38
N SER A 226 4.78 13.73 -17.10
CA SER A 226 4.25 14.96 -16.52
C SER A 226 5.27 16.10 -16.67
N ASN A 227 4.79 17.33 -16.78
CA ASN A 227 5.60 18.53 -16.85
C ASN A 227 5.05 19.56 -15.84
N VAL A 228 5.04 19.14 -14.57
CA VAL A 228 4.55 19.99 -13.50
C VAL A 228 5.47 21.19 -13.34
N VAL A 229 4.92 22.35 -13.59
CA VAL A 229 5.61 23.64 -13.45
C VAL A 229 5.24 24.22 -12.10
N ARG A 230 6.26 24.60 -11.32
CA ARG A 230 6.03 25.35 -10.09
C ARG A 230 5.52 26.73 -10.44
N LYS A 231 4.31 27.06 -9.97
CA LYS A 231 3.72 28.38 -10.10
C LYS A 231 3.90 29.08 -8.77
N ASP A 232 4.65 30.15 -8.78
CA ASP A 232 4.73 31.15 -7.70
C ASP A 232 4.17 32.50 -8.18
N ASP A 233 3.95 33.42 -7.28
CA ASP A 233 3.38 34.75 -7.60
C ASP A 233 4.29 35.63 -8.48
N GLU A 234 5.54 35.22 -8.72
CA GLU A 234 6.54 35.98 -9.44
C GLU A 234 6.83 35.49 -10.87
N SER A 235 5.96 34.64 -11.46
CA SER A 235 6.02 34.26 -12.88
C SER A 235 7.26 33.51 -13.37
N SER A 236 8.06 32.93 -12.51
CA SER A 236 9.12 32.02 -12.96
C SER A 236 8.56 30.59 -13.12
N ASP A 237 8.18 30.24 -14.32
CA ASP A 237 7.76 28.89 -14.68
C ASP A 237 8.96 27.92 -14.64
N GLU A 238 9.37 27.48 -13.45
CA GLU A 238 10.37 26.42 -13.32
C GLU A 238 9.70 25.04 -13.28
N THR A 239 10.03 24.21 -14.26
CA THR A 239 9.60 22.81 -14.25
C THR A 239 10.20 22.08 -13.05
N LEU A 240 9.35 21.38 -12.31
CA LEU A 240 9.80 20.49 -11.25
C LEU A 240 10.55 19.30 -11.84
N ASN A 241 11.86 19.38 -11.82
CA ASN A 241 12.71 18.31 -12.38
C ASN A 241 12.74 17.05 -11.52
N MET A 242 12.32 17.12 -10.26
CA MET A 242 12.31 16.00 -9.32
C MET A 242 11.19 16.18 -8.29
N GLY A 243 10.79 15.09 -7.63
CA GLY A 243 9.76 15.15 -6.60
C GLY A 243 8.37 14.93 -7.18
N ASN A 244 7.47 15.88 -7.01
CA ASN A 244 6.04 15.78 -7.39
C ASN A 244 5.77 15.90 -8.90
N ASN A 245 6.66 15.43 -9.72
CA ASN A 245 6.54 15.43 -11.17
C ASN A 245 6.59 13.98 -11.71
N PRO A 246 5.46 13.25 -11.69
CA PRO A 246 5.45 11.86 -12.12
C PRO A 246 6.01 11.68 -13.51
N THR A 247 6.99 10.80 -13.62
CA THR A 247 7.67 10.55 -14.89
C THR A 247 6.86 9.60 -15.78
N LYS A 248 7.27 9.50 -17.05
CA LYS A 248 6.76 8.47 -17.94
C LYS A 248 7.06 7.10 -17.36
N SER A 249 6.06 6.21 -17.36
CA SER A 249 6.20 4.85 -16.84
C SER A 249 5.48 3.83 -17.69
N ASP A 250 5.96 2.60 -17.60
CA ASP A 250 5.38 1.39 -18.18
C ASP A 250 5.44 0.28 -17.13
N ILE A 251 4.29 -0.29 -16.78
CA ILE A 251 4.16 -1.34 -15.76
C ILE A 251 3.44 -2.52 -16.41
N GLU A 252 4.09 -3.69 -16.41
CA GLU A 252 3.55 -4.92 -16.96
C GLU A 252 3.52 -6.01 -15.88
N THR A 253 2.39 -6.70 -15.77
CA THR A 253 2.22 -7.88 -14.91
C THR A 253 1.61 -9.01 -15.72
N ILE A 254 2.20 -10.19 -15.63
CA ILE A 254 1.68 -11.43 -16.24
C ILE A 254 1.72 -12.52 -15.19
N GLY A 255 0.66 -13.29 -15.06
CA GLY A 255 0.59 -14.39 -14.12
C GLY A 255 -0.23 -15.56 -14.63
N ALA A 256 0.13 -16.74 -14.17
CA ALA A 256 -0.57 -18.00 -14.45
C ALA A 256 -0.67 -18.84 -13.17
N ARG A 257 -1.83 -19.48 -12.97
CA ARG A 257 -2.05 -20.45 -11.90
C ARG A 257 -2.69 -21.72 -12.49
N LEU A 258 -2.11 -22.87 -12.19
CA LEU A 258 -2.71 -24.18 -12.44
C LEU A 258 -3.21 -24.72 -11.10
N THR A 259 -4.44 -25.23 -11.08
CA THR A 259 -5.03 -25.87 -9.90
C THR A 259 -5.45 -27.28 -10.26
N LEU A 260 -4.90 -28.25 -9.53
CA LEU A 260 -5.23 -29.66 -9.63
C LEU A 260 -6.11 -30.05 -8.44
N THR A 261 -7.31 -30.56 -8.70
CA THR A 261 -8.28 -31.04 -7.71
C THR A 261 -8.47 -32.55 -7.89
N PRO A 262 -7.53 -33.39 -7.36
CA PRO A 262 -7.58 -34.85 -7.59
C PRO A 262 -8.76 -35.50 -6.90
N THR A 263 -9.25 -34.90 -5.83
CA THR A 263 -10.49 -35.28 -5.11
C THR A 263 -11.14 -34.01 -4.59
N ASP A 264 -12.39 -34.07 -4.16
CA ASP A 264 -13.10 -32.91 -3.57
C ASP A 264 -12.43 -32.39 -2.28
N ASP A 265 -11.59 -33.21 -1.65
CA ASP A 265 -10.88 -32.88 -0.42
C ASP A 265 -9.53 -32.17 -0.65
N HIS A 266 -8.97 -32.24 -1.84
CA HIS A 266 -7.61 -31.76 -2.10
C HIS A 266 -7.54 -30.82 -3.29
N ASP A 267 -6.99 -29.62 -3.06
CA ASP A 267 -6.54 -28.71 -4.10
C ASP A 267 -5.03 -28.51 -4.02
N LEU A 268 -4.35 -28.68 -5.13
CA LEU A 268 -2.94 -28.40 -5.31
C LEU A 268 -2.79 -27.29 -6.36
N SER A 269 -2.06 -26.24 -6.09
CA SER A 269 -1.84 -25.20 -7.08
C SER A 269 -0.37 -24.82 -7.22
N ILE A 270 0.01 -24.50 -8.46
CA ILE A 270 1.28 -23.87 -8.79
C ILE A 270 0.99 -22.55 -9.49
N GLU A 271 1.68 -21.50 -9.07
CA GLU A 271 1.51 -20.16 -9.60
C GLU A 271 2.86 -19.51 -9.92
N TYR A 272 2.91 -18.83 -11.04
CA TYR A 272 3.98 -17.92 -11.39
C TYR A 272 3.40 -16.56 -11.76
N GLU A 273 4.03 -15.49 -11.28
CA GLU A 273 3.69 -14.11 -11.66
C GLU A 273 4.97 -13.29 -11.80
N GLN A 274 5.03 -12.52 -12.86
CA GLN A 274 6.12 -11.59 -13.14
C GLN A 274 5.57 -10.19 -13.27
N THR A 275 6.25 -9.21 -12.66
CA THR A 275 5.95 -7.79 -12.80
C THR A 275 7.20 -7.03 -13.18
N HIS A 276 7.12 -6.25 -14.24
CA HIS A 276 8.15 -5.31 -14.67
C HIS A 276 7.62 -3.89 -14.55
N GLN A 277 8.37 -3.03 -13.87
CA GLN A 277 8.10 -1.60 -13.80
C GLN A 277 9.28 -0.85 -14.41
N TRP A 278 9.00 0.05 -15.32
CA TRP A 278 9.97 0.93 -15.95
C TRP A 278 9.58 2.39 -15.79
N TYR A 279 10.51 3.23 -15.35
CA TYR A 279 10.35 4.66 -15.15
C TYR A 279 11.43 5.44 -15.85
N ASP A 280 11.06 6.42 -16.67
CA ASP A 280 11.98 7.25 -17.45
C ASP A 280 12.77 8.21 -16.56
N ASN A 281 14.07 8.25 -16.75
CA ASN A 281 14.99 9.21 -16.15
C ASN A 281 15.95 9.82 -17.20
N SER A 282 15.61 9.74 -18.48
CA SER A 282 16.49 10.20 -19.57
C SER A 282 16.88 11.68 -19.51
N LYS A 283 16.10 12.47 -18.76
CA LYS A 283 16.36 13.91 -18.52
C LYS A 283 16.62 14.22 -17.04
N GLY A 284 16.88 13.22 -16.20
CA GLY A 284 17.11 13.41 -14.77
C GLY A 284 15.85 13.68 -13.93
N GLN A 285 14.66 13.29 -14.42
CA GLN A 285 13.37 13.51 -13.74
C GLN A 285 13.29 12.80 -12.39
N LEU A 286 13.85 11.61 -12.29
CA LEU A 286 13.92 10.83 -11.06
C LEU A 286 15.09 11.22 -10.17
N GLY A 287 16.17 11.72 -10.80
CA GLY A 287 17.37 12.11 -10.09
C GLY A 287 18.56 12.32 -11.04
N THR A 288 19.63 12.89 -10.52
CA THR A 288 20.83 13.24 -11.29
C THR A 288 21.35 12.06 -12.11
N LEU A 289 21.53 12.28 -13.41
CA LEU A 289 22.12 11.29 -14.31
C LEU A 289 23.63 11.15 -14.10
N GLY A 290 24.14 9.94 -14.26
CA GLY A 290 25.55 9.66 -14.47
C GLY A 290 26.38 9.44 -13.21
N ALA A 291 27.67 9.63 -13.36
CA ALA A 291 28.74 9.14 -12.51
C ALA A 291 28.82 9.74 -11.08
N ASN A 292 28.06 10.76 -10.77
CA ASN A 292 28.10 11.43 -9.46
C ASN A 292 27.19 10.77 -8.39
N GLY A 293 26.92 9.47 -8.53
CA GLY A 293 26.14 8.73 -7.53
C GLY A 293 24.63 8.90 -7.64
N GLY A 294 24.15 9.18 -8.82
CA GLY A 294 22.74 9.38 -9.11
C GLY A 294 22.08 8.12 -9.65
N TYR A 295 21.54 8.27 -10.85
CA TYR A 295 20.66 7.31 -11.48
C TYR A 295 21.07 7.08 -12.95
N ALA A 296 20.73 5.90 -13.46
CA ALA A 296 20.77 5.63 -14.91
C ALA A 296 19.60 6.33 -15.61
N GLU A 297 19.56 6.26 -16.95
CA GLU A 297 18.50 6.84 -17.79
C GLU A 297 17.11 6.23 -17.55
N ALA A 298 17.04 5.13 -16.84
CA ALA A 298 15.79 4.53 -16.37
C ALA A 298 15.96 3.87 -15.00
N GLN A 299 14.88 3.86 -14.22
CA GLN A 299 14.73 3.02 -13.04
C GLN A 299 13.78 1.88 -13.36
N LYS A 300 14.15 0.67 -12.94
CA LYS A 300 13.32 -0.52 -13.13
C LYS A 300 13.19 -1.27 -11.82
N TYR A 301 12.02 -1.84 -11.61
CA TYR A 301 11.73 -2.76 -10.51
C TYR A 301 11.12 -4.01 -11.12
N ASN A 302 11.82 -5.12 -10.99
CA ASN A 302 11.37 -6.42 -11.50
C ASN A 302 11.03 -7.32 -10.32
N ARG A 303 9.91 -8.04 -10.41
CA ARG A 303 9.53 -9.01 -9.40
C ARG A 303 9.09 -10.30 -10.07
N ASP A 304 9.66 -11.41 -9.62
CA ASP A 304 9.24 -12.76 -9.94
C ASP A 304 8.67 -13.41 -8.68
N LYS A 305 7.52 -14.04 -8.80
CA LYS A 305 6.81 -14.70 -7.70
C LYS A 305 6.45 -16.12 -8.09
N TYR A 306 6.86 -17.08 -7.25
CA TYR A 306 6.59 -18.49 -7.38
C TYR A 306 5.82 -18.99 -6.15
N ILE A 307 4.72 -19.70 -6.35
CA ILE A 307 3.91 -20.24 -5.26
C ILE A 307 3.56 -21.68 -5.56
N LEU A 308 3.71 -22.54 -4.56
CA LEU A 308 3.12 -23.88 -4.48
C LEU A 308 2.19 -23.88 -3.27
N ALA A 309 0.94 -24.27 -3.47
CA ALA A 309 -0.03 -24.31 -2.37
C ALA A 309 -0.85 -25.60 -2.40
N HIS A 310 -1.27 -26.02 -1.21
CA HIS A 310 -2.12 -27.18 -0.99
C HIS A 310 -3.20 -26.83 0.02
N THR A 311 -4.43 -27.19 -0.29
CA THR A 311 -5.56 -27.17 0.63
C THR A 311 -6.07 -28.60 0.79
N TRP A 312 -6.17 -29.06 2.05
CA TRP A 312 -6.80 -30.31 2.40
C TRP A 312 -8.00 -30.06 3.29
N ARG A 313 -9.15 -30.57 2.87
CA ARG A 313 -10.42 -30.52 3.60
C ARG A 313 -10.68 -31.90 4.18
N SER A 314 -10.91 -31.97 5.46
CA SER A 314 -11.22 -33.21 6.15
C SER A 314 -12.39 -33.05 7.11
N GLU A 315 -12.92 -34.14 7.61
CA GLU A 315 -13.93 -34.11 8.67
C GLU A 315 -13.43 -33.44 9.98
N PHE A 316 -12.11 -33.39 10.18
CA PHE A 316 -11.48 -32.78 11.35
C PHE A 316 -11.20 -31.28 11.16
N GLY A 317 -11.21 -30.79 9.94
CA GLY A 317 -10.89 -29.40 9.61
C GLY A 317 -10.16 -29.23 8.29
N ASN A 318 -9.76 -27.99 8.01
CA ASN A 318 -9.07 -27.60 6.79
C ASN A 318 -7.59 -27.30 7.09
N LEU A 319 -6.68 -27.90 6.32
CA LEU A 319 -5.27 -27.57 6.32
C LEU A 319 -4.94 -26.80 5.03
N GLU A 320 -4.42 -25.61 5.19
CA GLU A 320 -3.89 -24.79 4.09
C GLU A 320 -2.38 -24.64 4.27
N SER A 321 -1.61 -25.05 3.28
CA SER A 321 -0.15 -24.92 3.31
C SER A 321 0.35 -24.31 2.02
N SER A 322 1.35 -23.46 2.10
CA SER A 322 1.98 -22.89 0.90
C SER A 322 3.46 -22.61 1.12
N ILE A 323 4.23 -22.71 0.06
CA ILE A 323 5.57 -22.16 -0.06
C ILE A 323 5.55 -21.09 -1.14
N SER A 324 6.05 -19.91 -0.83
CA SER A 324 6.21 -18.82 -1.77
C SER A 324 7.65 -18.33 -1.79
N ASN A 325 8.16 -18.03 -2.98
CA ASN A 325 9.43 -17.37 -3.19
C ASN A 325 9.18 -16.10 -4.02
N ILE A 326 9.57 -14.95 -3.48
CA ILE A 326 9.43 -13.65 -4.12
C ILE A 326 10.81 -13.03 -4.28
N GLN A 327 11.20 -12.82 -5.52
CA GLN A 327 12.47 -12.18 -5.87
C GLN A 327 12.17 -10.80 -6.45
N THR A 328 12.81 -9.75 -5.90
CA THR A 328 12.64 -8.39 -6.37
C THR A 328 14.00 -7.74 -6.61
N GLU A 329 14.18 -7.17 -7.79
CA GLU A 329 15.40 -6.52 -8.23
C GLU A 329 15.14 -5.05 -8.56
N THR A 330 16.07 -4.18 -8.15
CA THR A 330 16.09 -2.76 -8.51
C THR A 330 17.26 -2.47 -9.45
N ILE A 331 16.95 -1.97 -10.62
CA ILE A 331 17.93 -1.62 -11.66
C ILE A 331 17.88 -0.11 -11.90
N GLY A 332 19.05 0.50 -12.13
CA GLY A 332 19.17 1.92 -12.49
C GLY A 332 19.69 2.80 -11.35
N ARG A 333 19.98 2.22 -10.18
CA ARG A 333 20.75 2.89 -9.13
C ARG A 333 22.24 2.79 -9.44
N LEU A 334 22.97 3.85 -9.10
CA LEU A 334 24.42 3.90 -9.25
C LEU A 334 25.08 4.05 -7.89
N ILE A 335 26.22 3.39 -7.72
CA ILE A 335 27.08 3.60 -6.54
C ILE A 335 27.85 4.89 -6.77
N PRO A 336 27.80 5.85 -5.83
CA PRO A 336 28.66 7.03 -5.89
C PRO A 336 30.11 6.59 -5.81
N SER A 337 30.82 6.52 -6.92
CA SER A 337 32.25 6.25 -6.91
C SER A 337 32.99 7.29 -7.77
N ARG A 338 34.11 7.78 -7.26
CA ARG A 338 35.11 8.43 -8.09
C ARG A 338 36.35 7.55 -8.05
N ALA A 339 36.92 7.28 -9.20
CA ALA A 339 38.21 6.60 -9.22
C ALA A 339 39.28 7.52 -8.62
N GLN A 340 40.23 6.93 -7.89
CA GLN A 340 41.35 7.64 -7.25
C GLN A 340 42.21 8.50 -8.21
N ASN A 341 42.06 8.31 -9.50
CA ASN A 341 42.79 9.02 -10.56
C ASN A 341 41.95 10.11 -11.25
N GLY A 342 40.79 10.52 -10.70
CA GLY A 342 39.93 11.56 -11.27
C GLY A 342 39.01 11.10 -12.40
N SER A 343 39.10 9.85 -12.84
CA SER A 343 38.14 9.28 -13.78
C SER A 343 36.88 8.86 -13.03
N GLN A 344 35.71 9.24 -13.55
CA GLN A 344 34.42 8.83 -12.99
C GLN A 344 34.08 7.44 -13.50
N SER A 345 33.85 6.50 -12.59
CA SER A 345 33.35 5.17 -12.95
C SER A 345 31.87 5.09 -12.57
N ILE A 346 31.03 4.68 -13.52
CA ILE A 346 29.62 4.39 -13.31
C ILE A 346 29.52 2.93 -12.90
N THR A 347 29.22 2.67 -11.62
CA THR A 347 29.03 1.32 -11.12
C THR A 347 27.55 1.13 -10.78
N PRO A 348 26.83 0.21 -11.46
CA PRO A 348 25.49 -0.15 -11.07
C PRO A 348 25.45 -0.68 -9.62
N ARG A 349 24.47 -0.23 -8.83
CA ARG A 349 24.21 -0.77 -7.50
C ARG A 349 23.39 -2.04 -7.66
N LEU A 350 23.95 -3.17 -7.28
CA LEU A 350 23.17 -4.38 -7.07
C LEU A 350 22.23 -4.13 -5.88
N LEU A 351 20.94 -4.33 -6.07
CA LEU A 351 19.94 -4.23 -4.99
C LEU A 351 18.83 -5.24 -5.28
N GLU A 352 18.86 -6.35 -4.54
CA GLU A 352 17.96 -7.48 -4.67
C GLU A 352 17.41 -7.88 -3.30
N SER A 353 16.16 -8.33 -3.25
CA SER A 353 15.55 -9.00 -2.11
C SER A 353 14.95 -10.30 -2.58
N GLU A 354 15.23 -11.37 -1.86
CA GLU A 354 14.61 -12.68 -2.03
C GLU A 354 13.98 -13.10 -0.70
N ASP A 355 12.66 -13.31 -0.74
CA ASP A 355 11.85 -13.67 0.41
C ASP A 355 11.23 -15.05 0.16
N THR A 356 11.61 -16.07 0.94
CA THR A 356 11.01 -17.39 0.91
C THR A 356 10.20 -17.61 2.18
N THR A 357 8.90 -17.87 2.03
CA THR A 357 8.01 -18.17 3.14
C THR A 357 7.35 -19.53 2.96
N PHE A 358 7.32 -20.30 4.05
CA PHE A 358 6.45 -21.47 4.20
C PHE A 358 5.41 -21.15 5.25
N ASP A 359 4.15 -21.20 4.87
CA ASP A 359 3.01 -20.99 5.74
C ASP A 359 2.18 -22.27 5.81
N SER A 360 1.73 -22.64 7.01
CA SER A 360 0.78 -23.73 7.20
C SER A 360 -0.21 -23.37 8.29
N LYS A 361 -1.50 -23.53 7.99
CA LYS A 361 -2.61 -23.18 8.87
C LYS A 361 -3.65 -24.29 8.86
N PHE A 362 -4.00 -24.77 10.03
CA PHE A 362 -5.09 -25.73 10.26
C PHE A 362 -6.24 -25.04 10.99
N THR A 363 -7.44 -25.11 10.44
CA THR A 363 -8.65 -24.58 11.05
C THR A 363 -9.65 -25.70 11.29
N THR A 364 -10.25 -25.73 12.48
CA THR A 364 -11.20 -26.79 12.86
C THR A 364 -12.37 -26.25 13.65
N GLN A 365 -13.55 -26.83 13.40
CA GLN A 365 -14.79 -26.67 14.16
C GLN A 365 -15.22 -28.01 14.76
N TYR A 366 -14.27 -28.94 14.93
CA TYR A 366 -14.55 -30.26 15.46
C TYR A 366 -15.21 -30.21 16.85
N PHE A 367 -14.86 -29.20 17.65
CA PHE A 367 -15.50 -28.95 18.93
C PHE A 367 -16.67 -27.97 18.72
N SER A 368 -17.89 -28.36 19.06
CA SER A 368 -19.15 -27.74 18.64
C SER A 368 -19.27 -26.22 18.89
N ASN A 369 -18.53 -25.67 19.84
CA ASN A 369 -18.57 -24.25 20.20
C ASN A 369 -17.18 -23.57 20.12
N HIS A 370 -16.21 -24.22 19.51
CA HIS A 370 -14.86 -23.70 19.33
C HIS A 370 -14.46 -23.71 17.86
N ASN A 371 -13.98 -22.57 17.37
CA ASN A 371 -13.30 -22.45 16.10
C ASN A 371 -11.82 -22.26 16.37
N ILE A 372 -11.03 -23.31 16.20
CA ILE A 372 -9.61 -23.31 16.52
C ILE A 372 -8.80 -23.15 15.24
N THR A 373 -7.87 -22.19 15.25
CA THR A 373 -6.88 -21.97 14.21
C THR A 373 -5.49 -22.19 14.80
N LEU A 374 -4.74 -23.13 14.24
CA LEU A 374 -3.34 -23.39 14.57
C LEU A 374 -2.49 -23.13 13.34
N GLY A 375 -1.34 -22.51 13.50
CA GLY A 375 -0.50 -22.30 12.33
C GLY A 375 0.97 -22.06 12.64
N GLY A 376 1.75 -22.12 11.59
CA GLY A 376 3.18 -21.84 11.62
C GLY A 376 3.63 -21.18 10.33
N GLN A 377 4.64 -20.35 10.48
CA GLN A 377 5.30 -19.65 9.39
C GLN A 377 6.82 -19.79 9.55
N TRP A 378 7.48 -20.20 8.51
CA TRP A 378 8.93 -20.07 8.39
C TRP A 378 9.24 -19.07 7.29
N TRP A 379 10.08 -18.10 7.59
CA TRP A 379 10.46 -17.04 6.68
C TRP A 379 11.97 -16.89 6.64
N GLU A 380 12.53 -16.97 5.46
CA GLU A 380 13.92 -16.67 5.16
C GLU A 380 13.99 -15.53 4.16
N ALA A 381 14.74 -14.50 4.51
CA ALA A 381 14.96 -13.35 3.65
C ALA A 381 16.46 -13.18 3.38
N ASN A 382 16.76 -12.86 2.12
CA ASN A 382 18.12 -12.57 1.67
C ASN A 382 18.13 -11.24 0.90
N ILE A 383 18.97 -10.30 1.34
CA ILE A 383 19.08 -8.98 0.76
C ILE A 383 20.50 -8.80 0.24
N LYS A 384 20.64 -8.48 -1.04
CA LYS A 384 21.94 -8.14 -1.65
C LYS A 384 21.97 -6.66 -1.99
N ASP A 385 23.02 -5.97 -1.50
CA ASP A 385 23.20 -4.55 -1.73
C ASP A 385 24.69 -4.24 -2.00
N GLY A 386 24.98 -3.84 -3.22
CA GLY A 386 26.33 -3.50 -3.68
C GLY A 386 26.96 -2.27 -3.00
N LEU A 387 26.17 -1.51 -2.22
CA LEU A 387 26.69 -0.36 -1.44
C LEU A 387 27.48 -0.79 -0.21
N ARG A 388 27.36 -2.03 0.22
CA ARG A 388 27.89 -2.53 1.48
C ARG A 388 29.19 -3.31 1.30
N ALA A 389 30.03 -3.32 2.34
CA ALA A 389 31.24 -4.14 2.37
C ALA A 389 30.89 -5.64 2.38
N ASN A 390 29.96 -6.05 3.23
CA ASN A 390 29.28 -7.34 3.13
C ASN A 390 28.02 -7.15 2.28
N LYS A 391 28.07 -7.62 1.03
CA LYS A 391 27.01 -7.38 0.04
C LYS A 391 25.73 -8.14 0.31
N GLU A 392 25.73 -9.08 1.23
CA GLU A 392 24.60 -9.97 1.50
C GLU A 392 24.25 -9.94 2.99
N ILE A 393 22.96 -9.85 3.28
CA ILE A 393 22.39 -9.93 4.62
C ILE A 393 21.20 -10.87 4.53
N SER A 394 21.09 -11.78 5.48
CA SER A 394 19.96 -12.69 5.59
C SER A 394 19.46 -12.77 7.02
N PHE A 395 18.21 -13.16 7.17
CA PHE A 395 17.65 -13.58 8.45
C PHE A 395 16.70 -14.77 8.25
N LYS A 396 16.42 -15.44 9.36
CA LYS A 396 15.41 -16.49 9.47
C LYS A 396 14.49 -16.19 10.63
N GLN A 397 13.23 -16.44 10.42
CA GLN A 397 12.20 -16.29 11.45
C GLN A 397 11.28 -17.51 11.44
N LEU A 398 11.01 -18.05 12.61
CA LEU A 398 9.97 -19.06 12.83
C LEU A 398 8.85 -18.45 13.68
N GLY A 399 7.62 -18.50 13.17
CA GLY A 399 6.43 -18.08 13.90
C GLY A 399 5.51 -19.27 14.13
N LEU A 400 4.98 -19.40 15.34
CA LEU A 400 3.93 -20.39 15.69
C LEU A 400 2.77 -19.65 16.33
N PHE A 401 1.54 -19.94 15.93
CA PHE A 401 0.38 -19.29 16.51
C PHE A 401 -0.79 -20.25 16.74
N ALA A 402 -1.60 -19.88 17.72
CA ALA A 402 -2.86 -20.54 18.03
C ALA A 402 -3.90 -19.48 18.34
N GLU A 403 -5.10 -19.66 17.82
CA GLU A 403 -6.26 -18.82 18.11
C GLU A 403 -7.48 -19.71 18.29
N ASP A 404 -8.29 -19.42 19.30
CA ASP A 404 -9.58 -20.06 19.55
C ASP A 404 -10.69 -19.00 19.64
N THR A 405 -11.70 -19.13 18.83
CA THR A 405 -12.95 -18.39 18.94
C THR A 405 -13.98 -19.28 19.62
N TRP A 406 -14.16 -19.05 20.93
CA TRP A 406 -15.09 -19.78 21.76
C TRP A 406 -16.46 -19.11 21.76
N SER A 407 -17.47 -19.77 21.23
CA SER A 407 -18.89 -19.38 21.35
C SER A 407 -19.38 -19.74 22.75
N ILE A 408 -19.25 -18.79 23.69
CA ILE A 408 -19.69 -18.96 25.10
C ILE A 408 -21.20 -19.18 25.16
N THR A 409 -21.94 -18.43 24.34
CA THR A 409 -23.36 -18.59 24.05
C THR A 409 -23.60 -18.36 22.58
N ASP A 410 -24.80 -18.60 22.07
CA ASP A 410 -25.17 -18.30 20.67
C ASP A 410 -24.98 -16.81 20.29
N SER A 411 -25.01 -15.92 21.30
CA SER A 411 -24.86 -14.47 21.08
C SER A 411 -23.52 -13.89 21.55
N LEU A 412 -22.68 -14.66 22.23
CA LEU A 412 -21.43 -14.16 22.83
C LEU A 412 -20.25 -15.06 22.45
N ALA A 413 -19.27 -14.51 21.75
CA ALA A 413 -18.04 -15.19 21.37
C ALA A 413 -16.81 -14.46 21.93
N LEU A 414 -15.84 -15.23 22.43
CA LEU A 414 -14.54 -14.76 22.89
C LEU A 414 -13.46 -15.38 22.03
N THR A 415 -12.66 -14.54 21.38
CA THR A 415 -11.46 -14.96 20.64
C THR A 415 -10.23 -14.72 21.50
N LEU A 416 -9.43 -15.74 21.71
CA LEU A 416 -8.12 -15.68 22.37
C LEU A 416 -7.07 -16.20 21.40
N GLY A 417 -6.03 -15.42 21.20
CA GLY A 417 -4.93 -15.76 20.30
C GLY A 417 -3.58 -15.47 20.92
N LEU A 418 -2.59 -16.26 20.54
CA LEU A 418 -1.20 -16.07 20.93
C LEU A 418 -0.30 -16.50 19.79
N ARG A 419 0.69 -15.68 19.48
CA ARG A 419 1.77 -16.01 18.55
C ARG A 419 3.11 -15.86 19.24
N TYR A 420 3.99 -16.80 18.96
CA TYR A 420 5.41 -16.78 19.27
C TYR A 420 6.20 -16.68 17.98
N ASP A 421 7.10 -15.72 17.88
CA ASP A 421 8.06 -15.58 16.80
C ASP A 421 9.48 -15.66 17.38
N ASP A 422 10.34 -16.45 16.73
CA ASP A 422 11.78 -16.52 16.99
C ASP A 422 12.52 -15.99 15.75
N HIS A 423 13.17 -14.85 15.92
CA HIS A 423 13.93 -14.16 14.87
C HIS A 423 15.41 -14.24 15.19
N ASP A 424 16.22 -14.78 14.29
CA ASP A 424 17.66 -15.05 14.51
C ASP A 424 18.51 -13.82 14.90
N THR A 425 18.02 -12.62 14.58
CA THR A 425 18.72 -11.36 14.91
C THR A 425 18.17 -10.69 16.17
N PHE A 426 16.84 -10.74 16.39
CA PHE A 426 16.17 -9.97 17.46
C PHE A 426 15.64 -10.83 18.60
N GLY A 427 15.78 -12.18 18.51
CA GLY A 427 15.25 -13.11 19.49
C GLY A 427 13.74 -13.28 19.41
N ASP A 428 13.11 -13.53 20.55
CA ASP A 428 11.73 -13.96 20.63
C ASP A 428 10.74 -12.82 20.91
N PHE A 429 9.53 -12.98 20.34
CA PHE A 429 8.40 -12.08 20.51
C PHE A 429 7.14 -12.87 20.81
N TRP A 430 6.30 -12.30 21.68
CA TRP A 430 4.98 -12.81 21.98
C TRP A 430 3.94 -11.73 21.62
N THR A 431 2.94 -12.10 20.85
CA THR A 431 1.85 -11.19 20.44
C THR A 431 0.50 -11.79 20.82
N PRO A 432 -0.01 -11.46 22.04
CA PRO A 432 -1.32 -11.90 22.50
C PRO A 432 -2.43 -11.10 21.83
N ARG A 433 -3.63 -11.72 21.77
CA ARG A 433 -4.88 -11.13 21.34
C ARG A 433 -6.02 -11.63 22.20
N ALA A 434 -6.93 -10.74 22.58
CA ALA A 434 -8.18 -11.08 23.21
C ALA A 434 -9.30 -10.20 22.65
N TYR A 435 -10.37 -10.80 22.13
CA TYR A 435 -11.44 -10.05 21.47
C TYR A 435 -12.81 -10.65 21.80
N LEU A 436 -13.76 -9.80 22.18
CA LEU A 436 -15.12 -10.18 22.51
C LEU A 436 -16.07 -9.66 21.43
N VAL A 437 -16.98 -10.51 20.99
CA VAL A 437 -18.09 -10.17 20.08
C VAL A 437 -19.40 -10.56 20.75
N TRP A 438 -20.30 -9.59 20.88
CA TRP A 438 -21.62 -9.80 21.48
C TRP A 438 -22.73 -9.35 20.53
N ASN A 439 -23.47 -10.30 20.00
CA ASN A 439 -24.70 -10.09 19.25
C ASN A 439 -25.84 -9.85 20.24
N ALA A 440 -26.04 -8.60 20.66
CA ALA A 440 -27.04 -8.26 21.68
C ALA A 440 -28.47 -8.56 21.21
N ASN A 441 -28.72 -8.47 19.93
CA ASN A 441 -29.90 -8.90 19.19
C ASN A 441 -29.61 -8.98 17.69
N ASP A 442 -30.61 -9.26 16.87
CA ASP A 442 -30.45 -9.43 15.42
C ASP A 442 -29.89 -8.18 14.71
N ASN A 443 -30.09 -7.00 15.30
CA ASN A 443 -29.69 -5.71 14.73
C ASN A 443 -28.37 -5.17 15.29
N TRP A 444 -28.03 -5.45 16.54
CA TRP A 444 -26.90 -4.85 17.24
C TRP A 444 -25.84 -5.87 17.60
N THR A 445 -24.63 -5.62 17.15
CA THR A 445 -23.41 -6.33 17.58
C THR A 445 -22.46 -5.34 18.24
N PHE A 446 -21.96 -5.69 19.42
CA PHE A 446 -20.90 -4.96 20.12
C PHE A 446 -19.62 -5.77 20.08
N LYS A 447 -18.50 -5.09 19.86
CA LYS A 447 -17.18 -5.70 19.74
C LYS A 447 -16.19 -4.94 20.59
N GLY A 448 -15.18 -5.64 21.09
CA GLY A 448 -14.07 -4.96 21.75
C GLY A 448 -12.93 -5.91 22.04
N GLY A 449 -11.73 -5.38 22.05
CA GLY A 449 -10.57 -6.23 22.24
C GLY A 449 -9.27 -5.50 22.49
N TYR A 450 -8.27 -6.33 22.74
CA TYR A 450 -6.88 -5.98 22.91
C TYR A 450 -6.02 -6.79 21.94
N ASN A 451 -5.12 -6.13 21.25
CA ASN A 451 -4.19 -6.74 20.31
C ASN A 451 -2.80 -6.15 20.50
N GLU A 452 -1.78 -6.97 20.37
CA GLU A 452 -0.41 -6.51 20.25
C GLU A 452 0.12 -6.70 18.82
N GLY A 453 1.08 -5.85 18.45
CA GLY A 453 1.81 -5.96 17.20
C GLY A 453 3.29 -5.65 17.40
N TYR A 454 4.11 -6.10 16.48
CA TYR A 454 5.51 -5.74 16.45
C TYR A 454 6.00 -5.54 15.00
N LYS A 455 7.11 -4.80 14.87
CA LYS A 455 7.83 -4.63 13.61
C LYS A 455 9.32 -4.71 13.87
N ALA A 456 9.98 -5.66 13.23
CA ALA A 456 11.43 -5.77 13.26
C ALA A 456 12.07 -4.62 12.45
N PRO A 457 13.16 -4.01 12.92
CA PRO A 457 13.92 -3.07 12.12
C PRO A 457 14.42 -3.74 10.84
N ARG A 458 14.44 -3.01 9.74
CA ARG A 458 15.05 -3.51 8.51
C ARG A 458 16.52 -3.79 8.73
N LEU A 459 17.01 -4.96 8.31
CA LEU A 459 18.36 -5.43 8.59
C LEU A 459 19.45 -4.51 8.05
N GLU A 460 19.23 -3.88 6.90
CA GLU A 460 20.19 -2.94 6.35
C GLU A 460 20.42 -1.73 7.28
N ARG A 461 19.46 -1.37 8.12
CA ARG A 461 19.60 -0.28 9.10
C ARG A 461 20.41 -0.66 10.34
N LEU A 462 20.71 -1.95 10.55
CA LEU A 462 21.51 -2.43 11.69
C LEU A 462 23.01 -2.35 11.45
N THR A 463 23.47 -1.90 10.30
CA THR A 463 24.89 -1.72 10.05
C THR A 463 25.45 -0.59 10.90
N ASN A 464 26.69 -0.75 11.36
CA ASN A 464 27.44 0.39 11.95
C ASN A 464 27.94 1.37 10.88
N GLY A 465 27.77 1.04 9.58
CA GLY A 465 28.21 1.82 8.43
C GLY A 465 27.05 2.49 7.70
N ILE A 466 27.30 2.82 6.44
CA ILE A 466 26.31 3.39 5.54
C ILE A 466 25.38 2.29 5.04
N TYR A 467 24.07 2.50 5.19
CA TYR A 467 23.07 1.58 4.63
C TYR A 467 22.43 2.14 3.35
N ASN A 468 22.46 3.44 3.15
CA ASN A 468 21.91 4.08 1.94
C ASN A 468 22.59 5.43 1.69
N VAL A 469 22.35 5.99 0.50
CA VAL A 469 22.83 7.33 0.12
C VAL A 469 21.68 8.14 -0.40
N GLY A 470 21.35 9.21 0.30
CA GLY A 470 20.33 10.20 -0.08
C GLY A 470 20.92 11.38 -0.87
N GLY A 471 20.10 12.43 -1.08
CA GLY A 471 20.55 13.68 -1.68
C GLY A 471 21.22 13.52 -3.04
N GLN A 472 20.69 12.66 -3.89
CA GLN A 472 21.27 12.36 -5.21
C GLN A 472 22.65 11.68 -5.14
N GLY A 473 22.84 10.79 -4.18
CA GLY A 473 24.11 10.09 -3.97
C GLY A 473 25.16 10.87 -3.17
N ARG A 474 24.74 11.93 -2.49
CA ARG A 474 25.67 12.87 -1.80
C ARG A 474 25.58 12.83 -0.28
N ILE A 475 24.47 12.35 0.28
CA ILE A 475 24.21 12.33 1.72
C ILE A 475 24.23 10.88 2.19
N PRO A 476 25.28 10.45 2.91
CA PRO A 476 25.33 9.10 3.47
C PRO A 476 24.29 8.96 4.60
N LEU A 477 23.57 7.85 4.58
CA LEU A 477 22.63 7.48 5.63
C LEU A 477 23.24 6.33 6.43
N PHE A 478 23.44 6.55 7.73
CA PHE A 478 24.10 5.61 8.64
C PHE A 478 23.08 4.74 9.34
N GLY A 479 23.42 3.48 9.53
CA GLY A 479 22.64 2.56 10.32
C GLY A 479 23.00 2.63 11.81
N ASN A 480 22.23 1.90 12.62
CA ASN A 480 22.41 1.76 14.05
C ASN A 480 22.21 0.28 14.45
N PRO A 481 23.28 -0.41 14.89
CA PRO A 481 23.19 -1.81 15.31
C PRO A 481 22.38 -2.03 16.60
N ASP A 482 22.13 -0.97 17.37
CA ASP A 482 21.42 -1.04 18.65
C ASP A 482 19.88 -0.85 18.50
N LEU A 483 19.36 -0.79 17.26
CA LEU A 483 17.93 -0.67 17.03
C LEU A 483 17.18 -1.87 17.59
N LYS A 484 16.06 -1.57 18.26
CA LYS A 484 15.14 -2.54 18.82
C LYS A 484 13.88 -2.61 17.96
N PRO A 485 13.20 -3.74 17.94
CA PRO A 485 11.86 -3.85 17.33
C PRO A 485 10.86 -2.90 17.94
N GLU A 486 10.05 -2.31 17.08
CA GLU A 486 8.90 -1.50 17.48
C GLU A 486 7.77 -2.41 17.95
N LYS A 487 7.02 -1.99 18.97
CA LYS A 487 5.88 -2.73 19.53
C LYS A 487 4.66 -1.85 19.62
N SER A 488 3.48 -2.40 19.37
CA SER A 488 2.22 -1.68 19.53
C SER A 488 1.26 -2.43 20.45
N ASN A 489 0.56 -1.68 21.28
CA ASN A 489 -0.58 -2.14 22.08
C ASN A 489 -1.81 -1.41 21.58
N ASN A 490 -2.86 -2.11 21.25
CA ASN A 490 -4.10 -1.53 20.74
C ASN A 490 -5.29 -2.01 21.56
N PHE A 491 -6.16 -1.07 21.93
CA PHE A 491 -7.46 -1.29 22.53
C PHE A 491 -8.53 -0.73 21.62
N GLU A 492 -9.59 -1.47 21.38
CA GLU A 492 -10.73 -0.96 20.64
C GLU A 492 -12.05 -1.45 21.19
N ILE A 493 -13.07 -0.61 21.00
CA ILE A 493 -14.47 -0.94 21.26
C ILE A 493 -15.31 -0.39 20.12
N GLY A 494 -16.21 -1.21 19.61
CA GLY A 494 -17.04 -0.84 18.48
C GLY A 494 -18.44 -1.41 18.56
N THR A 495 -19.29 -0.88 17.71
CA THR A 495 -20.64 -1.38 17.51
C THR A 495 -20.94 -1.45 16.02
N TYR A 496 -21.71 -2.45 15.66
CA TYR A 496 -22.29 -2.62 14.35
C TYR A 496 -23.82 -2.69 14.48
N PHE A 497 -24.52 -1.96 13.65
CA PHE A 497 -25.96 -1.98 13.53
C PHE A 497 -26.38 -2.32 12.12
N SER A 498 -27.33 -3.24 11.96
CA SER A 498 -28.01 -3.51 10.70
C SER A 498 -29.48 -3.69 10.96
N ASN A 499 -30.33 -3.04 10.16
CA ASN A 499 -31.77 -3.31 10.23
C ASN A 499 -32.20 -4.52 9.40
N GLY A 500 -31.23 -5.24 8.80
CA GLY A 500 -31.44 -6.43 7.98
C GLY A 500 -32.05 -6.14 6.60
N SER A 501 -32.15 -4.86 6.20
CA SER A 501 -32.75 -4.49 4.90
C SER A 501 -31.97 -3.40 4.16
N ASN A 502 -32.04 -2.18 4.63
CA ASN A 502 -31.58 -1.02 3.87
C ASN A 502 -30.66 -0.06 4.61
N PHE A 503 -30.29 -0.36 5.87
CA PHE A 503 -29.44 0.49 6.66
C PHE A 503 -28.45 -0.32 7.50
N ASP A 504 -27.18 -0.06 7.29
CA ASP A 504 -26.05 -0.58 8.08
C ASP A 504 -25.19 0.57 8.58
N ALA A 505 -24.72 0.48 9.83
CA ALA A 505 -23.82 1.45 10.43
C ALA A 505 -22.80 0.76 11.34
N ASN A 506 -21.61 1.33 11.42
CA ASN A 506 -20.58 0.91 12.36
C ASN A 506 -19.93 2.13 13.02
N MET A 507 -19.42 1.92 14.22
CA MET A 507 -18.61 2.91 14.94
C MET A 507 -17.60 2.17 15.79
N THR A 508 -16.33 2.60 15.73
CA THR A 508 -15.23 2.03 16.53
C THR A 508 -14.41 3.16 17.14
N ALA A 509 -14.23 3.13 18.46
CA ALA A 509 -13.24 3.94 19.15
C ALA A 509 -12.00 3.09 19.40
N PHE A 510 -10.81 3.64 19.18
CA PHE A 510 -9.54 2.94 19.33
C PHE A 510 -8.49 3.79 20.04
N TYR A 511 -7.56 3.10 20.69
CA TYR A 511 -6.34 3.67 21.27
C TYR A 511 -5.18 2.73 20.99
N SER A 512 -4.14 3.26 20.37
CA SER A 512 -2.89 2.55 20.05
C SER A 512 -1.70 3.26 20.65
N GLN A 513 -0.83 2.51 21.30
CA GLN A 513 0.46 2.98 21.80
C GLN A 513 1.59 2.23 21.06
N VAL A 514 2.44 2.97 20.36
CA VAL A 514 3.66 2.44 19.72
C VAL A 514 4.85 2.75 20.62
N LYS A 515 5.58 1.74 21.04
CA LYS A 515 6.83 1.83 21.83
C LYS A 515 8.03 1.57 20.93
N ASP A 516 9.16 2.15 21.31
CA ASP A 516 10.42 2.00 20.59
C ASP A 516 10.32 2.41 19.09
N LYS A 517 9.45 3.40 18.76
CA LYS A 517 9.27 3.87 17.39
C LYS A 517 10.61 4.31 16.79
N ILE A 518 10.96 3.78 15.62
CA ILE A 518 12.21 4.14 14.95
C ILE A 518 12.01 5.52 14.27
N VAL A 519 12.86 6.47 14.68
CA VAL A 519 12.87 7.85 14.18
C VAL A 519 14.30 8.24 13.78
N THR A 520 14.46 9.34 13.05
CA THR A 520 15.78 9.91 12.82
C THR A 520 16.30 10.52 14.11
N GLY A 521 17.44 10.01 14.61
CA GLY A 521 18.07 10.51 15.83
C GLY A 521 18.67 11.90 15.70
N ALA A 522 19.21 12.39 16.78
CA ALA A 522 19.92 13.68 16.81
C ALA A 522 21.17 13.66 15.91
N ILE A 523 21.64 14.85 15.54
CA ILE A 523 22.90 14.99 14.80
C ILE A 523 24.04 14.60 15.72
N GLU A 524 24.69 13.47 15.41
CA GLU A 524 25.85 12.98 16.16
C GLU A 524 27.13 13.74 15.77
N ARG A 525 27.21 14.14 14.50
CA ARG A 525 28.38 14.80 13.94
C ARG A 525 27.99 15.60 12.69
N THR A 526 28.61 16.75 12.50
CA THR A 526 28.59 17.48 11.24
C THR A 526 29.96 17.30 10.55
N CYS A 527 29.96 16.74 9.36
CA CYS A 527 31.14 16.68 8.52
C CYS A 527 31.12 17.86 7.55
N ASP A 528 32.12 18.72 7.69
CA ASP A 528 32.33 19.88 6.83
C ASP A 528 33.74 19.79 6.25
N ALA A 529 33.84 19.68 4.92
CA ALA A 529 35.12 19.61 4.22
C ALA A 529 35.88 20.95 4.24
N ALA A 530 35.18 22.05 4.56
CA ALA A 530 35.75 23.41 4.60
C ALA A 530 36.11 23.88 6.01
N SER A 531 35.59 23.23 7.07
CA SER A 531 35.84 23.70 8.44
C SER A 531 36.92 22.90 9.13
N SER A 532 37.81 23.59 9.77
CA SER A 532 38.91 22.98 10.52
C SER A 532 38.54 22.53 11.93
N ASP A 533 37.38 22.87 12.52
CA ASP A 533 37.37 23.02 13.98
C ASP A 533 36.18 22.42 14.76
N ALA A 534 35.02 22.16 14.21
CA ALA A 534 33.91 21.73 15.07
C ALA A 534 33.98 20.24 15.51
N PHE A 535 34.65 19.37 14.73
CA PHE A 535 34.81 17.94 15.01
C PHE A 535 36.14 17.36 14.51
N GLY A 536 37.21 18.17 14.47
CA GLY A 536 38.52 17.73 14.01
C GLY A 536 38.78 17.85 12.51
N GLY A 537 37.90 18.53 11.77
CA GLY A 537 38.08 18.86 10.36
C GLY A 537 37.97 17.69 9.38
N LYS A 538 38.46 17.87 8.15
CA LYS A 538 38.43 16.91 7.05
C LYS A 538 39.00 15.54 7.46
N ILE A 539 40.16 15.50 8.15
CA ILE A 539 40.84 14.27 8.58
C ILE A 539 39.97 13.45 9.54
N ALA A 540 39.25 14.10 10.47
CA ALA A 540 38.40 13.36 11.41
C ALA A 540 37.15 12.77 10.72
N CYS A 541 36.61 13.43 9.71
CA CYS A 541 35.55 12.89 8.87
C CYS A 541 36.06 11.76 7.97
N GLU A 542 37.23 11.89 7.37
CA GLU A 542 37.87 10.83 6.60
C GLU A 542 38.15 9.59 7.47
N ASN A 543 38.66 9.77 8.67
CA ASN A 543 38.88 8.69 9.63
C ASN A 543 37.56 8.04 10.07
N PHE A 544 36.53 8.82 10.29
CA PHE A 544 35.19 8.31 10.61
C PHE A 544 34.64 7.49 9.44
N MET A 545 34.69 8.00 8.21
CA MET A 545 34.23 7.28 7.03
C MET A 545 35.03 6.00 6.76
N ALA A 546 36.34 6.03 7.02
CA ALA A 546 37.20 4.83 6.97
C ALA A 546 36.78 3.82 8.05
N SER A 547 36.47 4.28 9.26
CA SER A 547 36.04 3.42 10.37
C SER A 547 34.72 2.71 10.15
N VAL A 548 33.84 3.30 9.34
CA VAL A 548 32.55 2.69 8.95
C VAL A 548 32.61 1.98 7.59
N GLY A 549 33.81 1.76 7.04
CA GLY A 549 34.05 0.95 5.84
C GLY A 549 33.68 1.62 4.51
N THR A 550 33.58 2.95 4.50
CA THR A 550 33.17 3.73 3.31
C THR A 550 34.07 4.94 3.05
N PRO A 551 35.43 4.75 3.00
CA PRO A 551 36.36 5.87 2.80
C PRO A 551 36.13 6.59 1.45
N TRP A 552 35.64 5.87 0.45
CA TRP A 552 35.41 6.37 -0.92
C TRP A 552 34.41 7.53 -1.01
N LEU A 553 33.53 7.72 -0.04
CA LEU A 553 32.61 8.87 -0.01
C LEU A 553 33.30 10.19 0.26
N MET A 554 34.48 10.17 0.88
CA MET A 554 35.28 11.35 1.18
C MET A 554 36.41 11.61 0.18
N GLU A 555 36.90 10.56 -0.49
CA GLU A 555 38.01 10.64 -1.46
C GLU A 555 37.70 11.49 -2.70
N ASN A 556 36.52 12.02 -2.77
CA ASN A 556 35.95 12.51 -4.00
C ASN A 556 36.14 13.97 -4.30
N GLY A 557 37.06 14.65 -3.61
CA GLY A 557 37.45 15.98 -4.03
C GLY A 557 36.27 16.92 -4.35
N ASP A 558 35.12 16.70 -3.76
CA ASP A 558 34.11 17.75 -3.63
C ASP A 558 34.76 18.75 -2.66
N THR A 559 35.60 19.57 -3.27
CA THR A 559 36.43 20.56 -2.59
C THR A 559 35.51 21.59 -1.96
N GLY A 560 34.78 21.11 -0.98
CA GLY A 560 34.54 21.94 0.11
C GLY A 560 33.50 23.00 0.00
N THR A 561 32.25 22.71 -0.22
CA THR A 561 31.25 23.68 0.20
C THR A 561 30.01 23.02 0.81
N ARG A 562 30.02 21.72 1.03
CA ARG A 562 28.85 21.06 1.60
C ARG A 562 29.18 20.38 2.91
N SER A 563 28.59 20.87 3.97
CA SER A 563 28.47 20.16 5.24
C SER A 563 27.32 19.17 5.16
N TRP A 564 27.49 17.99 5.77
CA TRP A 564 26.44 17.01 5.94
C TRP A 564 26.44 16.48 7.38
N ASN A 565 25.25 16.19 7.88
CA ASN A 565 25.07 15.72 9.23
C ASN A 565 25.06 14.19 9.26
N VAL A 566 25.82 13.62 10.21
CA VAL A 566 25.69 12.21 10.57
C VAL A 566 24.52 12.10 11.53
N THR A 567 23.46 11.45 11.08
CA THR A 567 22.32 11.07 11.91
C THR A 567 22.14 9.58 11.79
N ARG A 568 21.75 8.90 12.88
CA ARG A 568 21.42 7.49 12.89
C ARG A 568 19.96 7.31 13.26
N PRO A 569 19.29 6.28 12.75
CA PRO A 569 17.99 5.92 13.28
C PRO A 569 18.11 5.51 14.74
N THR A 570 17.15 5.89 15.56
CA THR A 570 17.08 5.57 16.98
C THR A 570 15.67 5.23 17.38
N ASN A 571 15.49 4.52 18.47
CA ASN A 571 14.17 4.24 19.02
C ASN A 571 13.73 5.42 19.89
N ALA A 572 12.59 6.05 19.54
CA ALA A 572 11.90 7.02 20.38
C ALA A 572 11.14 6.29 21.50
N GLU A 573 10.85 6.98 22.61
CA GLU A 573 10.20 6.34 23.75
C GLU A 573 8.84 5.77 23.37
N LYS A 574 7.93 6.59 22.80
CA LYS A 574 6.60 6.13 22.34
C LYS A 574 5.88 7.14 21.45
N ALA A 575 4.89 6.63 20.73
CA ALA A 575 3.86 7.45 20.09
C ALA A 575 2.47 6.95 20.53
N GLU A 576 1.51 7.85 20.65
CA GLU A 576 0.11 7.54 20.98
C GLU A 576 -0.78 7.98 19.83
N ILE A 577 -1.73 7.12 19.47
CA ILE A 577 -2.69 7.34 18.39
C ILE A 577 -4.06 6.89 18.91
N TYR A 578 -5.05 7.76 18.86
CA TYR A 578 -6.41 7.41 19.26
C TYR A 578 -7.44 8.12 18.40
N GLY A 579 -8.62 7.56 18.31
CA GLY A 579 -9.64 8.13 17.45
C GLY A 579 -10.96 7.38 17.45
N VAL A 580 -11.82 7.84 16.55
CA VAL A 580 -13.13 7.25 16.27
C VAL A 580 -13.30 7.11 14.76
N GLU A 581 -13.68 5.92 14.36
CA GLU A 581 -14.04 5.56 12.99
C GLU A 581 -15.53 5.28 12.93
N THR A 582 -16.24 5.78 11.96
CA THR A 582 -17.66 5.47 11.74
C THR A 582 -17.99 5.44 10.26
N GLY A 583 -18.88 4.53 9.91
CA GLY A 583 -19.42 4.41 8.57
C GLY A 583 -20.89 4.03 8.61
N PHE A 584 -21.64 4.45 7.61
CA PHE A 584 -22.95 3.90 7.37
C PHE A 584 -23.29 3.87 5.89
N ASN A 585 -24.15 2.93 5.53
CA ASN A 585 -24.77 2.80 4.22
C ASN A 585 -26.27 2.77 4.38
N TRP A 586 -26.97 3.55 3.55
CA TRP A 586 -28.41 3.67 3.63
C TRP A 586 -29.03 3.74 2.23
N GLU A 587 -29.87 2.77 1.92
CA GLU A 587 -30.76 2.80 0.77
C GLU A 587 -32.08 3.46 1.18
N PHE A 588 -32.10 4.81 1.17
CA PHE A 588 -33.20 5.61 1.73
C PHE A 588 -34.47 5.61 0.86
N VAL A 589 -34.34 5.32 -0.41
CA VAL A 589 -35.40 5.00 -1.38
C VAL A 589 -34.88 3.88 -2.27
N PRO A 590 -35.72 3.03 -2.85
CA PRO A 590 -35.27 2.06 -3.84
C PRO A 590 -34.37 2.71 -4.88
N ASP A 591 -33.27 2.03 -5.24
CA ASP A 591 -32.27 2.47 -6.23
C ASP A 591 -31.38 3.65 -5.82
N TRP A 592 -31.55 4.24 -4.63
CA TRP A 592 -30.71 5.31 -4.12
C TRP A 592 -29.97 4.86 -2.86
N LYS A 593 -28.63 4.77 -2.96
CA LYS A 593 -27.75 4.40 -1.85
C LYS A 593 -26.89 5.59 -1.47
N PHE A 594 -26.94 5.95 -0.19
CA PHE A 594 -26.07 6.94 0.42
C PHE A 594 -25.10 6.26 1.38
N GLY A 595 -23.82 6.56 1.25
CA GLY A 595 -22.78 6.09 2.15
C GLY A 595 -21.98 7.25 2.70
N ILE A 596 -21.53 7.15 3.95
CA ILE A 596 -20.56 8.07 4.56
C ILE A 596 -19.57 7.30 5.41
N ASN A 597 -18.32 7.72 5.35
CA ASN A 597 -17.26 7.26 6.24
C ASN A 597 -16.57 8.47 6.83
N TYR A 598 -16.39 8.45 8.14
CA TYR A 598 -15.72 9.52 8.88
C TYR A 598 -14.71 8.92 9.85
N THR A 599 -13.54 9.53 9.90
CA THR A 599 -12.47 9.20 10.83
C THR A 599 -11.99 10.46 11.51
N TRP A 600 -11.96 10.43 12.84
CA TRP A 600 -11.24 11.37 13.68
C TRP A 600 -10.03 10.66 14.28
N THR A 601 -8.83 11.20 14.08
CA THR A 601 -7.58 10.60 14.59
C THR A 601 -6.74 11.69 15.24
N ASN A 602 -6.36 11.48 16.49
CA ASN A 602 -5.38 12.30 17.18
C ASN A 602 -4.08 11.52 17.38
N THR A 603 -2.95 12.19 17.19
CA THR A 603 -1.62 11.56 17.25
C THR A 603 -0.67 12.41 18.08
N GLU A 604 0.21 11.78 18.87
CA GLU A 604 1.21 12.48 19.66
C GLU A 604 2.48 11.64 19.79
N ILE A 605 3.63 12.19 19.45
CA ILE A 605 4.93 11.61 19.75
C ILE A 605 5.36 12.08 21.14
N LYS A 606 5.50 11.17 22.09
CA LYS A 606 5.93 11.45 23.45
C LYS A 606 7.43 11.60 23.52
N ASP A 607 7.93 12.71 23.01
CA ASP A 607 9.34 13.10 23.06
C ASP A 607 9.45 14.59 23.44
N LYS A 608 9.82 14.84 24.68
CA LYS A 608 9.95 16.20 25.22
C LYS A 608 11.02 17.03 24.52
N SER A 609 12.03 16.39 23.91
CA SER A 609 13.10 17.08 23.21
C SER A 609 12.63 17.81 21.95
N ILE A 610 11.54 17.31 21.34
CA ILE A 610 10.88 17.92 20.19
C ILE A 610 9.52 18.52 20.52
N GLY A 611 9.10 18.48 21.80
CA GLY A 611 7.91 19.13 22.33
C GLY A 611 6.61 18.37 22.15
N ASN A 612 6.66 17.05 22.03
CA ASN A 612 5.51 16.17 21.86
C ASN A 612 4.62 16.55 20.64
N PRO A 613 5.15 16.63 19.43
CA PRO A 613 4.36 16.98 18.25
C PRO A 613 3.41 15.87 17.83
N PRO A 614 2.38 16.18 17.01
CA PRO A 614 1.63 15.17 16.28
C PRO A 614 2.50 14.47 15.21
N LEU A 615 2.03 13.35 14.68
CA LEU A 615 2.61 12.78 13.47
C LEU A 615 2.39 13.75 12.29
N ASN A 616 3.43 13.97 11.50
CA ASN A 616 3.33 14.89 10.37
C ASN A 616 2.48 14.31 9.24
N ASP A 617 1.90 15.22 8.45
CA ASP A 617 1.09 14.91 7.27
C ASP A 617 -0.06 13.90 7.53
N THR A 618 -0.55 13.85 8.77
CA THR A 618 -1.68 13.02 9.19
C THR A 618 -2.88 13.91 9.43
N PRO A 619 -3.98 13.81 8.67
CA PRO A 619 -5.18 14.60 8.88
C PRO A 619 -5.89 14.17 10.16
N GLU A 620 -6.34 15.14 10.96
CA GLU A 620 -7.15 14.86 12.15
C GLU A 620 -8.56 14.39 11.77
N HIS A 621 -9.12 14.96 10.71
CA HIS A 621 -10.45 14.63 10.20
C HIS A 621 -10.40 14.18 8.75
N ILE A 622 -10.95 13.00 8.49
CA ILE A 622 -11.17 12.46 7.15
C ILE A 622 -12.66 12.17 7.01
N ALA A 623 -13.28 12.66 5.95
CA ALA A 623 -14.67 12.33 5.63
C ALA A 623 -14.81 11.99 4.14
N ASN A 624 -15.54 10.92 3.85
CA ASN A 624 -15.92 10.53 2.50
C ASN A 624 -17.42 10.27 2.48
N ALA A 625 -18.12 10.84 1.49
CA ALA A 625 -19.54 10.61 1.29
C ALA A 625 -19.80 10.20 -0.15
N SER A 626 -20.68 9.25 -0.36
CA SER A 626 -21.06 8.74 -1.68
C SER A 626 -22.58 8.68 -1.84
N LEU A 627 -23.03 8.99 -3.05
CA LEU A 627 -24.41 8.83 -3.46
C LEU A 627 -24.43 8.03 -4.76
N LYS A 628 -25.12 6.91 -4.78
CA LYS A 628 -25.31 6.07 -5.96
C LYS A 628 -26.80 6.05 -6.31
N TRP A 629 -27.12 6.17 -7.60
CA TRP A 629 -28.46 6.06 -8.13
C TRP A 629 -28.49 5.07 -9.30
N GLN A 630 -29.25 4.00 -9.14
CA GLN A 630 -29.56 3.07 -10.22
C GLN A 630 -30.75 3.65 -10.99
N ALA A 631 -30.45 4.38 -12.07
CA ALA A 631 -31.49 5.10 -12.85
C ALA A 631 -32.40 4.15 -13.62
N ASP A 632 -31.87 3.03 -14.09
CA ASP A 632 -32.54 1.87 -14.63
C ASP A 632 -31.62 0.64 -14.54
N ASP A 633 -32.04 -0.53 -15.07
CA ASP A 633 -31.26 -1.77 -15.00
C ASP A 633 -29.85 -1.67 -15.63
N ASN A 634 -29.66 -0.70 -16.53
CA ASN A 634 -28.45 -0.53 -17.31
C ASN A 634 -27.60 0.69 -16.92
N ILE A 635 -28.19 1.66 -16.20
CA ILE A 635 -27.54 2.95 -15.92
C ILE A 635 -27.44 3.18 -14.43
N GLN A 636 -26.20 3.26 -13.94
CA GLN A 636 -25.91 3.71 -12.59
C GLN A 636 -25.16 5.04 -12.64
N LEU A 637 -25.60 6.01 -11.86
CA LEU A 637 -24.95 7.29 -11.63
C LEU A 637 -24.39 7.33 -10.20
N TRP A 638 -23.25 7.99 -10.02
CA TRP A 638 -22.68 8.16 -8.70
C TRP A 638 -22.01 9.53 -8.52
N ALA A 639 -22.01 9.99 -7.29
CA ALA A 639 -21.25 11.15 -6.84
C ALA A 639 -20.49 10.78 -5.57
N ARG A 640 -19.25 11.27 -5.41
CA ARG A 640 -18.41 11.08 -4.23
C ARG A 640 -17.76 12.38 -3.84
N GLY A 641 -17.90 12.74 -2.57
CA GLY A 641 -17.18 13.84 -1.91
C GLY A 641 -16.14 13.31 -0.96
N GLU A 642 -15.00 13.94 -0.89
CA GLU A 642 -13.94 13.66 0.09
C GLU A 642 -13.44 14.95 0.74
N TYR A 643 -13.13 14.88 2.02
CA TYR A 643 -12.58 15.95 2.82
C TYR A 643 -11.38 15.47 3.64
N ARG A 644 -10.36 16.26 3.69
CA ARG A 644 -9.17 16.09 4.55
C ARG A 644 -8.90 17.41 5.27
N SER A 645 -8.78 17.36 6.61
CA SER A 645 -8.45 18.53 7.42
C SER A 645 -7.00 18.97 7.25
N GLU A 646 -6.64 20.05 7.90
CA GLU A 646 -5.26 20.50 8.05
C GLU A 646 -4.37 19.38 8.62
N ARG A 647 -3.07 19.41 8.29
CA ARG A 647 -2.09 18.39 8.69
C ARG A 647 -0.79 19.04 9.13
N ALA A 648 -0.21 18.56 10.22
CA ALA A 648 1.04 19.07 10.73
C ALA A 648 2.15 19.01 9.68
N ARG A 649 2.83 20.13 9.45
CA ARG A 649 3.95 20.26 8.50
C ARG A 649 5.25 19.68 9.05
N TYR A 650 5.48 19.78 10.36
CA TYR A 650 6.73 19.39 11.00
C TYR A 650 6.51 18.43 12.17
N LEU A 651 7.45 17.49 12.34
CA LEU A 651 7.57 16.61 13.51
C LEU A 651 8.22 17.32 14.69
N LYS A 652 7.90 18.59 14.91
CA LYS A 652 8.42 19.44 16.00
C LYS A 652 7.39 20.48 16.36
N THR A 653 7.31 20.82 17.64
CA THR A 653 6.54 22.02 18.03
C THR A 653 7.30 23.29 17.62
N TYR A 654 6.58 24.38 17.47
CA TYR A 654 7.14 25.65 17.00
C TYR A 654 8.40 26.08 17.77
N GLN A 655 8.43 25.90 19.11
CA GLN A 655 9.60 26.27 19.93
C GLN A 655 10.88 25.51 19.52
N ASN A 656 10.72 24.26 19.08
CA ASN A 656 11.81 23.35 18.74
C ASN A 656 12.19 23.37 17.25
N MET A 657 11.51 24.19 16.45
CA MET A 657 11.85 24.38 15.04
C MET A 657 13.14 25.22 14.88
N SER A 658 13.91 24.92 13.85
CA SER A 658 15.00 25.78 13.38
C SER A 658 14.48 27.13 12.88
N THR A 659 15.35 28.13 12.74
CA THR A 659 14.95 29.46 12.22
C THR A 659 14.34 29.37 10.83
N ALA A 660 14.85 28.49 9.96
CA ALA A 660 14.29 28.29 8.62
C ALA A 660 12.90 27.63 8.65
N GLU A 661 12.71 26.62 9.53
CA GLU A 661 11.41 25.98 9.74
C GLU A 661 10.39 26.97 10.33
N LYS A 662 10.81 27.81 11.31
CA LYS A 662 9.94 28.87 11.88
C LYS A 662 9.51 29.86 10.81
N ASN A 663 10.42 30.39 10.01
CA ASN A 663 10.10 31.32 8.94
C ASN A 663 9.10 30.69 7.93
N ALA A 664 9.29 29.43 7.59
CA ALA A 664 8.38 28.71 6.71
C ALA A 664 7.01 28.48 7.38
N TYR A 665 6.98 28.13 8.66
CA TYR A 665 5.74 27.94 9.42
C TYR A 665 4.97 29.25 9.61
N ASP A 666 5.67 30.35 9.91
CA ASP A 666 5.07 31.71 10.06
C ASP A 666 4.41 32.17 8.75
N ALA A 667 4.99 31.80 7.61
CA ALA A 667 4.45 32.17 6.30
C ALA A 667 3.30 31.24 5.84
N LEU A 668 3.33 29.98 6.18
CA LEU A 668 2.50 28.94 5.57
C LEU A 668 1.55 28.24 6.53
N GLY A 669 1.91 28.15 7.82
CA GLY A 669 1.23 27.29 8.80
C GLY A 669 1.37 25.78 8.49
N ASP A 670 0.41 25.02 8.94
CA ASP A 670 0.24 23.62 8.61
C ASP A 670 -0.21 23.42 7.16
N TYR A 671 -0.20 22.19 6.67
CA TYR A 671 -0.72 21.89 5.33
C TYR A 671 -2.22 22.13 5.29
N LYS A 672 -2.68 22.82 4.24
CA LYS A 672 -4.09 23.20 4.08
C LYS A 672 -5.03 22.01 3.96
N GLU A 673 -6.21 22.21 4.49
CA GLU A 673 -7.36 21.33 4.24
C GLU A 673 -7.83 21.39 2.79
N TYR A 674 -8.53 20.34 2.36
CA TYR A 674 -9.16 20.33 1.04
C TYR A 674 -10.40 19.44 1.00
N ALA A 675 -11.29 19.78 0.05
CA ALA A 675 -12.42 18.96 -0.33
C ALA A 675 -12.44 18.76 -1.85
N LEU A 676 -12.82 17.56 -2.28
CA LEU A 676 -12.97 17.18 -3.68
C LEU A 676 -14.36 16.61 -3.93
N LEU A 677 -14.87 16.81 -5.15
CA LEU A 677 -16.08 16.17 -5.65
C LEU A 677 -15.73 15.39 -6.92
N HIS A 678 -16.25 14.17 -7.01
CA HIS A 678 -16.15 13.30 -8.17
C HIS A 678 -17.53 12.84 -8.59
N VAL A 679 -17.75 12.67 -9.87
CA VAL A 679 -19.02 12.15 -10.41
C VAL A 679 -18.74 11.15 -11.52
N GLY A 680 -19.64 10.21 -11.72
CA GLY A 680 -19.46 9.26 -12.80
C GLY A 680 -20.72 8.46 -13.09
N SER A 681 -20.61 7.62 -14.09
CA SER A 681 -21.69 6.76 -14.59
C SER A 681 -21.14 5.43 -15.08
N ASN A 682 -21.92 4.37 -14.87
CA ASN A 682 -21.71 3.03 -15.39
C ASN A 682 -22.88 2.67 -16.30
N PHE A 683 -22.59 2.18 -17.49
CA PHE A 683 -23.56 1.75 -18.50
C PHE A 683 -23.35 0.28 -18.82
N ASN A 684 -24.34 -0.57 -18.57
CA ASN A 684 -24.37 -1.95 -19.03
C ASN A 684 -24.96 -1.95 -20.46
N ILE A 685 -24.09 -1.89 -21.48
CA ILE A 685 -24.53 -1.90 -22.88
C ILE A 685 -25.19 -3.25 -23.23
N THR A 686 -24.59 -4.33 -22.70
CA THR A 686 -25.14 -5.68 -22.67
C THR A 686 -24.75 -6.32 -21.34
N PRO A 687 -25.29 -7.49 -20.95
CA PRO A 687 -24.85 -8.22 -19.77
C PRO A 687 -23.32 -8.48 -19.71
N ASN A 688 -22.69 -8.53 -20.88
CA ASN A 688 -21.26 -8.85 -21.04
C ASN A 688 -20.40 -7.64 -21.40
N TRP A 689 -20.99 -6.46 -21.56
CA TRP A 689 -20.25 -5.26 -21.95
C TRP A 689 -20.67 -4.06 -21.10
N ASN A 690 -19.74 -3.58 -20.29
CA ASN A 690 -19.91 -2.42 -19.45
C ASN A 690 -19.01 -1.27 -19.93
N LEU A 691 -19.52 -0.04 -19.87
CA LEU A 691 -18.82 1.21 -20.16
C LEU A 691 -18.88 2.11 -18.93
N GLY A 692 -17.75 2.69 -18.53
CA GLY A 692 -17.64 3.62 -17.43
C GLY A 692 -17.10 4.98 -17.86
N VAL A 693 -17.66 6.04 -17.28
CA VAL A 693 -17.19 7.42 -17.45
C VAL A 693 -17.16 8.08 -16.08
N ALA A 694 -16.03 8.69 -15.71
CA ALA A 694 -15.92 9.43 -14.46
C ALA A 694 -15.22 10.78 -14.68
N LEU A 695 -15.63 11.78 -13.94
CA LEU A 695 -15.00 13.09 -13.83
C LEU A 695 -14.52 13.27 -12.39
N TYR A 696 -13.22 13.21 -12.18
CA TYR A 696 -12.59 13.43 -10.89
C TYR A 696 -12.21 14.89 -10.71
N ASN A 697 -12.22 15.36 -9.44
CA ASN A 697 -11.92 16.73 -9.07
C ASN A 697 -12.72 17.74 -9.91
N VAL A 698 -14.06 17.64 -9.83
CA VAL A 698 -15.02 18.39 -10.66
C VAL A 698 -14.74 19.90 -10.63
N PHE A 699 -14.39 20.43 -9.48
CA PHE A 699 -14.12 21.86 -9.28
C PHE A 699 -12.70 22.29 -9.64
N ASP A 700 -11.87 21.36 -10.14
CA ASP A 700 -10.49 21.62 -10.55
C ASP A 700 -9.64 22.22 -9.45
N LYS A 701 -9.76 21.70 -8.22
CA LYS A 701 -8.92 22.11 -7.10
C LYS A 701 -7.46 21.97 -7.48
N ASN A 702 -6.74 23.07 -7.45
CA ASN A 702 -5.33 23.11 -7.77
C ASN A 702 -4.49 22.80 -6.52
N PHE A 703 -3.58 21.82 -6.61
CA PHE A 703 -2.61 21.44 -5.59
C PHE A 703 -1.18 21.90 -5.91
N ASN A 704 -0.98 22.58 -7.03
CA ASN A 704 0.26 23.23 -7.41
C ASN A 704 0.27 24.65 -6.82
N ASP A 705 0.30 24.74 -5.47
CA ASP A 705 0.21 25.98 -4.69
C ASP A 705 1.50 26.14 -3.86
N TYR A 706 2.50 26.75 -4.48
CA TYR A 706 3.80 26.98 -3.87
C TYR A 706 3.96 28.41 -3.40
N GLU A 707 4.65 28.58 -2.26
CA GLU A 707 5.09 29.85 -1.76
C GLU A 707 6.59 29.87 -1.54
N ARG A 708 7.22 30.99 -1.87
CA ARG A 708 8.64 31.18 -1.66
C ARG A 708 8.89 31.78 -0.28
N VAL A 709 9.68 31.09 0.54
CA VAL A 709 10.14 31.60 1.84
C VAL A 709 11.66 31.63 1.84
N GLY A 710 12.25 32.79 1.78
CA GLY A 710 13.70 32.97 1.58
C GLY A 710 14.13 32.44 0.19
N THR A 711 14.99 31.46 0.18
CA THR A 711 15.48 30.78 -1.05
C THR A 711 14.78 29.48 -1.37
N SER A 712 13.84 29.03 -0.52
CA SER A 712 13.17 27.74 -0.65
C SER A 712 11.71 27.92 -1.01
N TYR A 713 11.18 26.93 -1.74
CA TYR A 713 9.77 26.87 -2.12
C TYR A 713 9.07 25.75 -1.39
N TYR A 714 7.88 26.02 -0.89
CA TYR A 714 7.08 25.10 -0.09
C TYR A 714 5.68 24.97 -0.67
N ASN A 715 5.20 23.73 -0.88
CA ASN A 715 3.81 23.50 -1.24
C ASN A 715 2.92 23.63 -0.01
N ARG A 716 1.76 24.29 -0.17
CA ARG A 716 0.77 24.48 0.90
C ARG A 716 -0.06 23.21 1.19
N TYR A 717 -0.06 22.23 0.29
CA TYR A 717 -0.81 20.97 0.41
C TYR A 717 0.08 19.73 0.67
N SER A 718 1.33 19.88 1.03
CA SER A 718 2.35 18.84 1.11
C SER A 718 2.80 18.37 -0.28
N ASN A 719 1.88 17.85 -1.09
CA ASN A 719 2.16 17.25 -2.38
C ASN A 719 1.28 17.83 -3.49
N THR A 720 1.84 17.95 -4.68
CA THR A 720 1.09 18.28 -5.88
C THR A 720 0.29 17.05 -6.32
N GLN A 721 -1.01 17.22 -6.56
CA GLN A 721 -1.93 16.17 -7.00
C GLN A 721 -2.54 16.53 -8.35
N GLU A 722 -3.03 15.50 -9.05
CA GLU A 722 -3.72 15.67 -10.33
C GLU A 722 -4.96 16.55 -10.15
N GLY A 723 -5.13 17.51 -11.06
CA GLY A 723 -6.32 18.35 -11.16
C GLY A 723 -7.53 17.58 -11.69
N ARG A 724 -8.45 18.30 -12.33
CA ARG A 724 -9.61 17.70 -12.98
C ARG A 724 -9.18 16.73 -14.07
N ARG A 725 -9.79 15.52 -14.07
CA ARG A 725 -9.49 14.47 -15.06
C ARG A 725 -10.72 13.67 -15.42
N VAL A 726 -10.77 13.23 -16.66
CA VAL A 726 -11.79 12.30 -17.17
C VAL A 726 -11.18 10.90 -17.25
N GLN A 727 -11.87 9.93 -16.69
CA GLN A 727 -11.55 8.52 -16.83
C GLN A 727 -12.62 7.82 -17.64
N LEU A 728 -12.18 7.04 -18.60
CA LEU A 728 -13.01 6.19 -19.45
C LEU A 728 -12.57 4.75 -19.27
N SER A 729 -13.53 3.84 -19.16
CA SER A 729 -13.23 2.41 -19.11
C SER A 729 -14.27 1.61 -19.90
N THR A 730 -13.84 0.50 -20.46
CA THR A 730 -14.76 -0.49 -21.05
C THR A 730 -14.32 -1.89 -20.67
N THR A 731 -15.28 -2.70 -20.22
CA THR A 731 -15.04 -4.08 -19.78
C THR A 731 -15.93 -5.02 -20.58
N PHE A 732 -15.29 -6.00 -21.20
CA PHE A 732 -15.95 -7.14 -21.83
C PHE A 732 -15.75 -8.36 -20.94
N SER A 733 -16.85 -9.07 -20.64
CA SER A 733 -16.85 -10.31 -19.85
C SER A 733 -17.51 -11.44 -20.64
N PHE A 734 -17.14 -12.69 -20.39
CA PHE A 734 -17.72 -13.86 -21.06
C PHE A 734 -17.74 -15.07 -20.13
#